data_0ec41bc0b643fde1eab8d95ba9e59296
#
_entry.id   0ec41bc0b643fde1eab8d95ba9e59296
#
_cell.length_a   1.000
_cell.length_b   1.000
_cell.length_c   1.000
_cell.angle_alpha   90.00
_cell.angle_beta   90.00
_cell.angle_gamma   90.00
#
_symmetry.space_group_name_H-M   'P 1'
#
loop_
_entity.id
_entity.type
_entity.pdbx_description
1 polymer ?
#
loop_
_entity_poly.entity_id
_entity_poly.type
_entity_poly.pdbx_seq_one_letter_code
_entity_poly.pdbx_strand_id
1 'polypeptide(L)'
;MLMMKKKTLYCNLNLVNRLTQQLQLQVRSYARDPFPSKVSHYLLRAKLIDSFRIALRSTNPNNTSLPTLLNHRLLDSFVVTHSLRSAPSADSALSLVQALDKVPRFSHTQHTLYALATVLAKSGRIAELKALIDDIRAKKFGNVRIGFMDLVRWYAAARDLDSVIGLLDEYRVENKHLCTESYNIVMALYVQLGKDSEVVRVFKRMIDEGSLPNCRSYTIIIEHLVKSGKLFEAMEIFKVLPLMRAKRTLKQYSVLIESFIGEKRFEEVKILIHEMQVDGILPSRTTSLALQRMKEEGFLKENHEFFRENTMPDERIKSIRYSIDSDDEEEEGEVDENVSHGDHVDKVQLKPWLDPRALANALQSWSADEVAALEGANFVWTTRFVCKMLRNFSSPETAWNFFCWVANQPGFIHDIYTVQRIMTLLARHGRTDLVDRLISKIRTEGLRLPFSTIRLIIDFYGISKNADAALRVFNHDRMLCGPISKSNLMLLYSSLLRALTKCGRNFEALDMLDEMILNGICPDIQTFSGLMQYFSQLGDIKTVQKLFSMVRQIGLEPDAYLFKVLIQGYCKSKRAALAWRLFEDMKNSGLVPDSATKELLVKSLWKEGRRREAAAVEESYDLNVVLPLALPGHVWTVSSADLTRVYNIYSNCFASNGG
;
A
#
# COMPACT_ATOMS: atom_id res chain seq x y z
N MET A 1 -13.26 41.58 -6.37
CA MET A 1 -13.82 40.47 -7.18
C MET A 1 -13.60 39.06 -6.56
N LEU A 2 -12.71 38.89 -5.57
CA LEU A 2 -12.49 37.61 -4.85
C LEU A 2 -13.50 37.34 -3.71
N MET A 3 -14.21 38.34 -3.22
CA MET A 3 -15.15 38.17 -2.12
C MET A 3 -16.57 37.68 -2.54
N MET A 4 -16.91 37.76 -3.82
CA MET A 4 -18.23 37.31 -4.29
C MET A 4 -18.29 35.81 -4.61
N LYS A 5 -17.13 35.14 -4.86
CA LYS A 5 -17.08 33.70 -5.17
C LYS A 5 -17.25 32.78 -3.92
N LYS A 6 -17.13 33.32 -2.71
CA LYS A 6 -17.29 32.56 -1.47
C LYS A 6 -18.75 32.33 -1.05
N LYS A 7 -19.70 33.13 -1.53
CA LYS A 7 -21.14 33.03 -1.13
C LYS A 7 -21.92 31.95 -1.86
N THR A 8 -21.50 31.55 -3.05
CA THR A 8 -22.27 30.58 -3.87
C THR A 8 -22.08 29.13 -3.44
N LEU A 9 -20.97 28.77 -2.77
CA LEU A 9 -20.78 27.42 -2.20
C LEU A 9 -21.73 27.15 -1.02
N TYR A 10 -22.15 28.21 -0.29
CA TYR A 10 -23.00 28.09 0.88
C TYR A 10 -24.51 27.91 0.55
N CYS A 11 -24.95 28.33 -0.62
CA CYS A 11 -26.40 28.33 -0.92
C CYS A 11 -26.96 26.97 -1.35
N ASN A 12 -26.16 26.09 -1.94
CA ASN A 12 -26.64 24.78 -2.42
C ASN A 12 -26.57 23.65 -1.39
N LEU A 13 -25.78 23.82 -0.32
CA LEU A 13 -25.75 22.87 0.80
C LEU A 13 -27.00 22.98 1.69
N ASN A 14 -27.69 24.13 1.69
CA ASN A 14 -28.93 24.29 2.42
C ASN A 14 -30.10 23.45 1.84
N LEU A 15 -30.03 23.03 0.57
CA LEU A 15 -31.02 22.12 -0.01
C LEU A 15 -30.87 20.68 0.48
N VAL A 16 -29.64 20.25 0.70
CA VAL A 16 -29.36 18.92 1.28
C VAL A 16 -29.77 18.88 2.74
N ASN A 17 -29.56 19.99 3.50
CA ASN A 17 -29.97 20.08 4.89
C ASN A 17 -31.50 20.07 5.06
N ARG A 18 -32.29 20.62 4.11
CA ARG A 18 -33.76 20.54 4.16
C ARG A 18 -34.30 19.15 3.90
N LEU A 19 -33.65 18.36 3.02
CA LEU A 19 -34.04 16.96 2.78
C LEU A 19 -33.65 16.03 3.95
N THR A 20 -32.53 16.30 4.64
CA THR A 20 -32.16 15.57 5.86
C THR A 20 -33.06 15.91 7.05
N GLN A 21 -33.52 17.17 7.20
CA GLN A 21 -34.45 17.55 8.24
C GLN A 21 -35.84 16.93 8.07
N GLN A 22 -36.32 16.73 6.84
CA GLN A 22 -37.60 16.05 6.60
C GLN A 22 -37.56 14.55 6.90
N LEU A 23 -36.40 13.88 6.73
CA LEU A 23 -36.22 12.49 7.13
C LEU A 23 -36.04 12.31 8.65
N GLN A 24 -35.56 13.33 9.36
CA GLN A 24 -35.37 13.28 10.82
C GLN A 24 -36.70 13.41 11.61
N LEU A 25 -37.77 13.89 11.00
CA LEU A 25 -39.06 14.04 11.70
C LEU A 25 -39.89 12.75 11.76
N GLN A 26 -39.53 11.70 11.04
CA GLN A 26 -40.27 10.41 11.04
C GLN A 26 -39.72 9.32 11.99
N VAL A 27 -38.60 9.53 12.68
CA VAL A 27 -37.99 8.51 13.57
C VAL A 27 -37.96 8.97 15.04
N ARG A 28 -38.98 9.64 15.51
CA ARG A 28 -39.14 9.89 16.95
C ARG A 28 -40.16 8.93 17.54
N SER A 29 -39.76 7.68 17.81
CA SER A 29 -40.29 6.88 18.94
C SER A 29 -39.59 5.51 18.99
N TYR A 30 -38.36 5.43 19.46
CA TYR A 30 -37.80 4.20 20.06
C TYR A 30 -37.00 4.58 21.30
N ALA A 31 -37.23 3.80 22.35
CA ALA A 31 -36.71 3.99 23.69
C ALA A 31 -35.22 4.32 23.71
N ARG A 32 -34.82 5.34 24.49
CA ARG A 32 -33.47 5.73 24.77
C ARG A 32 -32.74 4.58 25.49
N ASP A 33 -31.89 3.88 24.81
CA ASP A 33 -30.85 3.06 25.44
C ASP A 33 -29.91 3.98 26.23
N PRO A 34 -29.62 3.68 27.52
CA PRO A 34 -28.81 4.54 28.37
C PRO A 34 -27.29 4.43 28.06
N PHE A 35 -26.89 3.79 26.98
CA PHE A 35 -25.49 3.70 26.59
C PHE A 35 -25.06 4.91 25.79
N PRO A 36 -23.95 5.56 26.19
CA PRO A 36 -23.35 6.62 25.41
C PRO A 36 -23.04 6.11 23.98
N SER A 37 -23.22 6.95 22.97
CA SER A 37 -22.91 6.59 21.58
C SER A 37 -21.49 5.98 21.50
N LYS A 38 -21.23 5.11 20.50
CA LYS A 38 -19.91 4.50 20.32
C LYS A 38 -18.82 5.57 20.19
N VAL A 39 -19.14 6.70 19.60
CA VAL A 39 -18.23 7.87 19.49
C VAL A 39 -17.95 8.48 20.86
N SER A 40 -18.97 8.72 21.68
CA SER A 40 -18.78 9.22 23.06
C SER A 40 -17.91 8.30 23.87
N HIS A 41 -18.13 6.99 23.75
CA HIS A 41 -17.31 5.97 24.42
C HIS A 41 -15.85 5.98 23.93
N TYR A 42 -15.63 6.13 22.61
CA TYR A 42 -14.30 6.28 22.04
C TYR A 42 -13.60 7.56 22.57
N LEU A 43 -14.29 8.70 22.57
CA LEU A 43 -13.75 9.97 23.05
C LEU A 43 -13.35 9.95 24.53
N LEU A 44 -14.16 9.31 25.36
CA LEU A 44 -13.84 9.13 26.78
C LEU A 44 -12.59 8.26 26.97
N ARG A 45 -12.47 7.18 26.20
CA ARG A 45 -11.25 6.35 26.19
C ARG A 45 -10.04 7.13 25.69
N ALA A 46 -10.18 7.95 24.63
CA ALA A 46 -9.10 8.79 24.12
C ALA A 46 -8.60 9.78 25.17
N LYS A 47 -9.50 10.44 25.89
CA LYS A 47 -9.15 11.32 27.02
C LYS A 47 -8.42 10.55 28.12
N LEU A 48 -8.87 9.33 28.43
CA LEU A 48 -8.21 8.48 29.42
C LEU A 48 -6.81 8.07 28.98
N ILE A 49 -6.60 7.72 27.71
CA ILE A 49 -5.27 7.45 27.12
C ILE A 49 -4.38 8.69 27.26
N ASP A 50 -4.87 9.90 26.96
CA ASP A 50 -4.11 11.13 27.14
C ASP A 50 -3.71 11.37 28.60
N SER A 51 -4.61 11.07 29.55
CA SER A 51 -4.31 11.16 30.96
C SER A 51 -3.19 10.19 31.36
N PHE A 52 -3.20 8.96 30.85
CA PHE A 52 -2.09 8.00 31.04
C PHE A 52 -0.79 8.51 30.39
N ARG A 53 -0.86 9.05 29.19
CA ARG A 53 0.33 9.60 28.49
C ARG A 53 0.97 10.74 29.30
N ILE A 54 0.17 11.61 29.91
CA ILE A 54 0.66 12.68 30.77
C ILE A 54 1.24 12.10 32.06
N ALA A 55 0.53 11.18 32.73
CA ALA A 55 0.97 10.57 33.96
C ALA A 55 2.30 9.80 33.81
N LEU A 56 2.49 9.09 32.69
CA LEU A 56 3.71 8.32 32.38
C LEU A 56 4.92 9.21 32.03
N ARG A 57 4.69 10.47 31.63
CA ARG A 57 5.76 11.45 31.37
C ARG A 57 6.12 12.31 32.57
N SER A 58 5.27 12.34 33.58
CA SER A 58 5.51 13.11 34.80
C SER A 58 6.61 12.44 35.63
N THR A 59 7.71 13.14 35.87
CA THR A 59 8.84 12.67 36.67
C THR A 59 8.62 12.82 38.18
N ASN A 60 7.47 13.37 38.62
CA ASN A 60 7.17 13.59 40.02
C ASN A 60 6.81 12.28 40.73
N PRO A 61 7.59 11.84 41.74
CA PRO A 61 7.33 10.61 42.51
C PRO A 61 6.02 10.67 43.30
N ASN A 62 5.43 11.84 43.53
CA ASN A 62 4.15 12.05 44.23
C ASN A 62 2.96 12.12 43.27
N ASN A 63 3.06 11.52 42.10
CA ASN A 63 1.97 11.58 41.11
C ASN A 63 0.78 10.72 41.55
N THR A 64 -0.14 11.28 42.35
CA THR A 64 -1.39 10.66 42.81
C THR A 64 -2.37 10.36 41.69
N SER A 65 -2.02 10.77 40.46
CA SER A 65 -2.90 10.60 39.29
C SER A 65 -2.94 9.16 38.75
N LEU A 66 -1.84 8.41 38.81
CA LEU A 66 -1.80 7.05 38.26
C LEU A 66 -2.73 6.07 39.00
N PRO A 67 -2.80 6.00 40.35
CA PRO A 67 -3.74 5.15 41.06
C PRO A 67 -5.21 5.49 40.77
N THR A 68 -5.53 6.78 40.57
CA THR A 68 -6.91 7.19 40.22
C THR A 68 -7.28 6.77 38.81
N LEU A 69 -6.34 6.84 37.85
CA LEU A 69 -6.54 6.37 36.48
C LEU A 69 -6.72 4.86 36.40
N LEU A 70 -5.96 4.10 37.20
CA LEU A 70 -6.06 2.62 37.29
C LEU A 70 -7.42 2.16 37.83
N ASN A 71 -8.09 2.97 38.66
CA ASN A 71 -9.41 2.70 39.18
C ASN A 71 -10.56 3.18 38.26
N HIS A 72 -10.23 3.79 37.13
CA HIS A 72 -11.24 4.33 36.23
C HIS A 72 -12.12 3.25 35.59
N ARG A 73 -13.44 3.51 35.50
CA ARG A 73 -14.45 2.55 35.00
C ARG A 73 -14.22 2.11 33.54
N LEU A 74 -13.62 2.97 32.72
CA LEU A 74 -13.35 2.72 31.30
C LEU A 74 -11.96 2.11 31.06
N LEU A 75 -11.25 1.68 32.11
CA LEU A 75 -9.97 1.00 31.94
C LEU A 75 -10.21 -0.39 31.35
N ASP A 76 -9.84 -0.55 30.10
CA ASP A 76 -9.95 -1.81 29.37
C ASP A 76 -8.68 -2.08 28.54
N SER A 77 -8.67 -3.22 27.83
CA SER A 77 -7.51 -3.62 27.03
C SER A 77 -7.17 -2.63 25.92
N PHE A 78 -8.13 -1.92 25.36
CA PHE A 78 -7.90 -0.89 24.34
C PHE A 78 -7.11 0.31 24.92
N VAL A 79 -7.58 0.85 26.03
CA VAL A 79 -6.92 1.96 26.72
C VAL A 79 -5.49 1.58 27.10
N VAL A 80 -5.31 0.41 27.72
CA VAL A 80 -3.98 -0.07 28.15
C VAL A 80 -3.06 -0.30 26.97
N THR A 81 -3.54 -0.92 25.88
CA THR A 81 -2.75 -1.17 24.67
C THR A 81 -2.18 0.13 24.10
N HIS A 82 -3.04 1.16 23.96
CA HIS A 82 -2.59 2.45 23.39
C HIS A 82 -1.78 3.28 24.38
N SER A 83 -2.02 3.15 25.68
CA SER A 83 -1.17 3.78 26.71
C SER A 83 0.24 3.18 26.72
N LEU A 84 0.36 1.85 26.60
CA LEU A 84 1.65 1.15 26.49
C LEU A 84 2.41 1.57 25.20
N ARG A 85 1.75 1.57 24.06
CA ARG A 85 2.37 1.98 22.77
C ARG A 85 2.88 3.42 22.79
N SER A 86 2.22 4.29 23.54
CA SER A 86 2.58 5.70 23.66
C SER A 86 3.40 6.03 24.91
N ALA A 87 3.87 5.02 25.65
CA ALA A 87 4.77 5.19 26.78
C ALA A 87 6.09 5.84 26.33
N PRO A 88 6.63 6.80 27.11
CA PRO A 88 7.86 7.51 26.73
C PRO A 88 9.12 6.63 26.79
N SER A 89 9.10 5.58 27.61
CA SER A 89 10.21 4.64 27.76
C SER A 89 9.70 3.22 28.09
N ALA A 90 10.58 2.22 27.92
CA ALA A 90 10.29 0.85 28.34
C ALA A 90 10.04 0.75 29.86
N ASP A 91 10.77 1.51 30.66
CA ASP A 91 10.61 1.51 32.12
C ASP A 91 9.24 2.05 32.53
N SER A 92 8.75 3.11 31.84
CA SER A 92 7.39 3.62 32.05
C SER A 92 6.32 2.58 31.66
N ALA A 93 6.54 1.81 30.59
CA ALA A 93 5.63 0.74 30.19
C ALA A 93 5.63 -0.40 31.20
N LEU A 94 6.79 -0.84 31.68
CA LEU A 94 6.92 -1.87 32.71
C LEU A 94 6.29 -1.45 34.04
N SER A 95 6.51 -0.19 34.45
CA SER A 95 5.88 0.36 35.66
C SER A 95 4.35 0.37 35.55
N LEU A 96 3.81 0.69 34.36
CA LEU A 96 2.36 0.63 34.13
C LEU A 96 1.84 -0.82 34.26
N VAL A 97 2.54 -1.81 33.71
CA VAL A 97 2.15 -3.22 33.79
C VAL A 97 2.18 -3.70 35.23
N GLN A 98 3.26 -3.43 35.99
CA GLN A 98 3.35 -3.77 37.41
C GLN A 98 2.24 -3.13 38.26
N ALA A 99 1.83 -1.91 37.89
CA ALA A 99 0.71 -1.24 38.55
C ALA A 99 -0.64 -1.90 38.19
N LEU A 100 -0.80 -2.36 36.95
CA LEU A 100 -2.00 -3.07 36.47
C LEU A 100 -2.16 -4.45 37.10
N ASP A 101 -1.08 -5.17 37.38
CA ASP A 101 -1.10 -6.46 38.06
C ASP A 101 -1.75 -6.39 39.44
N LYS A 102 -1.73 -5.21 40.09
CA LYS A 102 -2.37 -4.94 41.39
C LYS A 102 -3.86 -4.60 41.28
N VAL A 103 -4.39 -4.46 40.04
CA VAL A 103 -5.79 -4.12 39.81
C VAL A 103 -6.62 -5.38 39.57
N PRO A 104 -7.46 -5.85 40.52
CA PRO A 104 -8.15 -7.14 40.41
C PRO A 104 -9.15 -7.25 39.24
N ARG A 105 -9.60 -6.10 38.71
CA ARG A 105 -10.57 -6.02 37.60
C ARG A 105 -9.93 -6.09 36.23
N PHE A 106 -8.60 -5.97 36.15
CA PHE A 106 -7.91 -5.95 34.88
C PHE A 106 -7.18 -7.28 34.64
N SER A 107 -7.36 -7.84 33.48
CA SER A 107 -6.59 -8.98 32.98
C SER A 107 -5.91 -8.62 31.67
N HIS A 108 -4.64 -8.98 31.56
CA HIS A 108 -3.91 -8.77 30.33
C HIS A 108 -4.49 -9.60 29.20
N THR A 109 -4.64 -8.95 28.03
CA THR A 109 -5.09 -9.60 26.80
C THR A 109 -3.91 -9.78 25.85
N GLN A 110 -4.10 -10.54 24.78
CA GLN A 110 -3.10 -10.69 23.73
C GLN A 110 -2.62 -9.31 23.20
N HIS A 111 -3.54 -8.35 23.01
CA HIS A 111 -3.19 -7.01 22.51
C HIS A 111 -2.31 -6.22 23.49
N THR A 112 -2.57 -6.29 24.79
CA THR A 112 -1.77 -5.58 25.78
C THR A 112 -0.37 -6.17 25.90
N LEU A 113 -0.24 -7.50 25.90
CA LEU A 113 1.06 -8.18 25.97
C LEU A 113 1.87 -7.97 24.69
N TYR A 114 1.21 -7.98 23.53
CA TYR A 114 1.86 -7.65 22.24
C TYR A 114 2.33 -6.20 22.18
N ALA A 115 1.57 -5.27 22.75
CA ALA A 115 2.00 -3.87 22.83
C ALA A 115 3.24 -3.75 23.72
N LEU A 116 3.25 -4.41 24.89
CA LEU A 116 4.42 -4.43 25.80
C LEU A 116 5.64 -5.06 25.09
N ALA A 117 5.48 -6.24 24.47
CA ALA A 117 6.56 -6.90 23.74
C ALA A 117 7.13 -6.02 22.64
N THR A 118 6.27 -5.30 21.90
CA THR A 118 6.69 -4.36 20.87
C THR A 118 7.47 -3.17 21.43
N VAL A 119 7.05 -2.61 22.57
CA VAL A 119 7.77 -1.52 23.23
C VAL A 119 9.13 -2.00 23.73
N LEU A 120 9.22 -3.16 24.39
CA LEU A 120 10.46 -3.76 24.85
C LEU A 120 11.42 -4.03 23.68
N ALA A 121 10.90 -4.60 22.59
CA ALA A 121 11.68 -4.89 21.40
C ALA A 121 12.24 -3.60 20.77
N LYS A 122 11.43 -2.57 20.55
CA LYS A 122 11.88 -1.27 20.00
C LYS A 122 12.90 -0.56 20.88
N SER A 123 12.83 -0.76 22.20
CA SER A 123 13.76 -0.19 23.18
C SER A 123 15.02 -1.06 23.40
N GLY A 124 15.17 -2.18 22.69
CA GLY A 124 16.32 -3.08 22.81
C GLY A 124 16.43 -3.81 24.17
N ARG A 125 15.32 -3.88 24.95
CA ARG A 125 15.28 -4.54 26.28
C ARG A 125 15.09 -6.05 26.12
N ILE A 126 16.15 -6.73 25.63
CA ILE A 126 16.12 -8.15 25.24
C ILE A 126 15.82 -9.07 26.44
N ALA A 127 16.38 -8.80 27.61
CA ALA A 127 16.21 -9.64 28.80
C ALA A 127 14.75 -9.66 29.24
N GLU A 128 14.13 -8.48 29.34
CA GLU A 128 12.73 -8.35 29.73
C GLU A 128 11.77 -8.87 28.67
N LEU A 129 12.12 -8.72 27.38
CA LEU A 129 11.37 -9.32 26.29
C LEU A 129 11.36 -10.84 26.37
N LYS A 130 12.52 -11.48 26.62
CA LYS A 130 12.64 -12.93 26.80
C LYS A 130 11.85 -13.39 28.02
N ALA A 131 11.97 -12.70 29.15
CA ALA A 131 11.20 -12.99 30.34
C ALA A 131 9.67 -12.93 30.10
N LEU A 132 9.21 -11.90 29.38
CA LEU A 132 7.79 -11.77 29.01
C LEU A 132 7.34 -12.93 28.11
N ILE A 133 8.15 -13.32 27.12
CA ILE A 133 7.85 -14.44 26.23
C ILE A 133 7.74 -15.75 27.03
N ASP A 134 8.65 -15.99 27.97
CA ASP A 134 8.65 -17.19 28.82
C ASP A 134 7.45 -17.21 29.75
N ASP A 135 7.06 -16.06 30.32
CA ASP A 135 5.85 -15.92 31.11
C ASP A 135 4.56 -16.23 30.35
N ILE A 136 4.51 -15.78 29.06
CA ILE A 136 3.38 -16.10 28.18
C ILE A 136 3.37 -17.60 27.83
N ARG A 137 4.53 -18.19 27.54
CA ARG A 137 4.69 -19.63 27.27
C ARG A 137 4.30 -20.49 28.50
N ALA A 138 4.65 -20.03 29.69
CA ALA A 138 4.27 -20.61 30.95
C ALA A 138 2.78 -20.41 31.30
N LYS A 139 2.00 -19.75 30.43
CA LYS A 139 0.56 -19.47 30.61
C LYS A 139 0.22 -18.62 31.83
N LYS A 140 1.12 -17.80 32.33
CA LYS A 140 0.83 -16.91 33.49
C LYS A 140 -0.31 -15.91 33.18
N PHE A 141 -0.47 -15.53 31.92
CA PHE A 141 -1.50 -14.60 31.44
C PHE A 141 -2.67 -15.31 30.73
N GLY A 142 -2.92 -16.59 31.06
CA GLY A 142 -3.98 -17.35 30.42
C GLY A 142 -3.58 -17.95 29.06
N ASN A 143 -4.53 -18.10 28.15
CA ASN A 143 -4.34 -18.86 26.91
C ASN A 143 -3.88 -17.94 25.73
N VAL A 144 -2.90 -17.06 25.97
CA VAL A 144 -2.31 -16.20 24.94
C VAL A 144 -1.34 -17.03 24.11
N ARG A 145 -1.44 -16.93 22.77
CA ARG A 145 -0.55 -17.64 21.83
C ARG A 145 0.35 -16.65 21.14
N ILE A 146 1.63 -16.96 21.04
CA ILE A 146 2.61 -16.20 20.28
C ILE A 146 2.88 -16.94 18.98
N GLY A 147 2.74 -16.25 17.86
CA GLY A 147 3.08 -16.79 16.56
C GLY A 147 4.59 -16.75 16.30
N PHE A 148 5.09 -17.66 15.45
CA PHE A 148 6.48 -17.66 15.02
C PHE A 148 6.90 -16.29 14.45
N MET A 149 6.08 -15.70 13.57
CA MET A 149 6.37 -14.40 12.95
C MET A 149 6.39 -13.24 13.95
N ASP A 150 5.63 -13.33 15.06
CA ASP A 150 5.65 -12.31 16.10
C ASP A 150 6.99 -12.31 16.85
N LEU A 151 7.50 -13.52 17.17
CA LEU A 151 8.83 -13.68 17.77
C LEU A 151 9.94 -13.13 16.86
N VAL A 152 9.90 -13.52 15.58
CA VAL A 152 10.89 -13.05 14.60
C VAL A 152 10.88 -11.53 14.50
N ARG A 153 9.70 -10.89 14.45
CA ARG A 153 9.57 -9.43 14.39
C ARG A 153 10.08 -8.74 15.66
N TRP A 154 9.75 -9.27 16.83
CA TRP A 154 10.20 -8.68 18.10
C TRP A 154 11.70 -8.78 18.28
N TYR A 155 12.30 -9.95 18.05
CA TYR A 155 13.76 -10.09 18.15
C TYR A 155 14.49 -9.30 17.07
N ALA A 156 13.94 -9.20 15.85
CA ALA A 156 14.51 -8.34 14.82
C ALA A 156 14.44 -6.85 15.20
N ALA A 157 13.30 -6.39 15.77
CA ALA A 157 13.17 -5.02 16.26
C ALA A 157 14.12 -4.73 17.44
N ALA A 158 14.39 -5.73 18.28
CA ALA A 158 15.37 -5.64 19.36
C ALA A 158 16.83 -5.76 18.87
N ARG A 159 17.06 -6.02 17.58
CA ARG A 159 18.36 -6.28 16.96
C ARG A 159 19.10 -7.51 17.54
N ASP A 160 18.36 -8.44 18.09
CA ASP A 160 18.89 -9.71 18.62
C ASP A 160 18.98 -10.74 17.47
N LEU A 161 20.09 -10.67 16.73
CA LEU A 161 20.33 -11.52 15.56
C LEU A 161 20.39 -13.01 15.93
N ASP A 162 21.02 -13.33 17.05
CA ASP A 162 21.23 -14.73 17.46
C ASP A 162 19.90 -15.42 17.77
N SER A 163 18.99 -14.74 18.46
CA SER A 163 17.64 -15.24 18.72
C SER A 163 16.82 -15.37 17.42
N VAL A 164 16.97 -14.44 16.45
CA VAL A 164 16.29 -14.55 15.14
C VAL A 164 16.79 -15.79 14.39
N ILE A 165 18.11 -15.98 14.29
CA ILE A 165 18.70 -17.12 13.56
C ILE A 165 18.30 -18.43 14.23
N GLY A 166 18.41 -18.52 15.57
CA GLY A 166 18.01 -19.70 16.31
C GLY A 166 16.56 -20.12 16.06
N LEU A 167 15.62 -19.17 16.08
CA LEU A 167 14.21 -19.42 15.73
C LEU A 167 14.01 -19.92 14.30
N LEU A 168 14.75 -19.36 13.35
CA LEU A 168 14.65 -19.77 11.94
C LEU A 168 15.17 -21.19 11.75
N ASP A 169 16.26 -21.54 12.43
CA ASP A 169 16.85 -22.87 12.35
C ASP A 169 15.96 -23.93 13.02
N GLU A 170 15.38 -23.62 14.18
CA GLU A 170 14.34 -24.48 14.81
C GLU A 170 13.17 -24.73 13.86
N TYR A 171 12.66 -23.66 13.22
CA TYR A 171 11.53 -23.75 12.31
C TYR A 171 11.83 -24.60 11.06
N ARG A 172 13.09 -24.56 10.59
CA ARG A 172 13.58 -25.41 9.47
C ARG A 172 13.70 -26.87 9.87
N VAL A 173 14.22 -27.16 11.09
CA VAL A 173 14.33 -28.54 11.61
C VAL A 173 12.96 -29.22 11.64
N GLU A 174 11.89 -28.47 11.89
CA GLU A 174 10.52 -28.96 11.80
C GLU A 174 10.01 -29.18 10.36
N ASN A 175 10.88 -29.15 9.36
CA ASN A 175 10.57 -29.25 7.90
C ASN A 175 9.52 -28.23 7.43
N LYS A 176 9.52 -27.04 8.00
CA LYS A 176 8.64 -25.94 7.59
C LYS A 176 9.39 -24.99 6.67
N HIS A 177 8.76 -24.67 5.52
CA HIS A 177 9.31 -23.67 4.60
C HIS A 177 9.14 -22.26 5.16
N LEU A 178 10.21 -21.48 5.12
CA LEU A 178 10.17 -20.07 5.50
C LEU A 178 9.40 -19.28 4.45
N CYS A 179 8.55 -18.38 4.90
CA CYS A 179 7.83 -17.47 4.01
C CYS A 179 8.74 -16.30 3.57
N THR A 180 8.42 -15.68 2.45
CA THR A 180 9.14 -14.48 1.93
C THR A 180 9.30 -13.39 2.99
N GLU A 181 8.31 -13.21 3.86
CA GLU A 181 8.35 -12.19 4.93
C GLU A 181 9.43 -12.49 5.97
N SER A 182 9.65 -13.76 6.34
CA SER A 182 10.76 -14.14 7.23
C SER A 182 12.11 -13.73 6.67
N TYR A 183 12.33 -13.98 5.38
CA TYR A 183 13.55 -13.55 4.68
C TYR A 183 13.69 -12.04 4.65
N ASN A 184 12.61 -11.31 4.37
CA ASN A 184 12.60 -9.85 4.36
C ASN A 184 13.02 -9.25 5.71
N ILE A 185 12.50 -9.80 6.81
CA ILE A 185 12.85 -9.33 8.16
C ILE A 185 14.35 -9.56 8.43
N VAL A 186 14.87 -10.73 8.08
CA VAL A 186 16.29 -11.06 8.27
C VAL A 186 17.19 -10.20 7.40
N MET A 187 16.84 -10.00 6.13
CA MET A 187 17.58 -9.10 5.24
C MET A 187 17.59 -7.66 5.79
N ALA A 188 16.46 -7.15 6.23
CA ALA A 188 16.37 -5.82 6.81
C ALA A 188 17.22 -5.70 8.10
N LEU A 189 17.25 -6.74 8.94
CA LEU A 189 18.07 -6.78 10.13
C LEU A 189 19.57 -6.76 9.78
N TYR A 190 20.01 -7.56 8.81
CA TYR A 190 21.40 -7.54 8.36
C TYR A 190 21.81 -6.19 7.75
N VAL A 191 20.91 -5.54 6.99
CA VAL A 191 21.13 -4.17 6.47
C VAL A 191 21.32 -3.17 7.62
N GLN A 192 20.51 -3.27 8.70
CA GLN A 192 20.63 -2.41 9.88
C GLN A 192 21.92 -2.64 10.66
N LEU A 193 22.45 -3.87 10.62
CA LEU A 193 23.71 -4.26 11.28
C LEU A 193 24.96 -4.04 10.41
N GLY A 194 24.80 -3.56 9.17
CA GLY A 194 25.92 -3.34 8.24
C GLY A 194 26.60 -4.63 7.77
N LYS A 195 25.91 -5.77 7.78
CA LYS A 195 26.44 -7.07 7.35
C LYS A 195 26.09 -7.36 5.88
N ASP A 196 26.65 -6.59 4.98
CA ASP A 196 26.28 -6.55 3.56
C ASP A 196 26.38 -7.92 2.86
N SER A 197 27.44 -8.69 3.11
CA SER A 197 27.62 -10.03 2.53
C SER A 197 26.52 -11.02 2.96
N GLU A 198 26.05 -10.88 4.20
CA GLU A 198 24.98 -11.74 4.72
C GLU A 198 23.63 -11.42 4.08
N VAL A 199 23.37 -10.14 3.79
CA VAL A 199 22.13 -9.75 3.07
C VAL A 199 22.06 -10.44 1.71
N VAL A 200 23.16 -10.40 0.95
CA VAL A 200 23.27 -11.07 -0.37
C VAL A 200 23.08 -12.58 -0.24
N ARG A 201 23.71 -13.19 0.79
CA ARG A 201 23.58 -14.63 1.05
C ARG A 201 22.16 -15.05 1.39
N VAL A 202 21.46 -14.25 2.23
CA VAL A 202 20.06 -14.50 2.59
C VAL A 202 19.15 -14.33 1.38
N PHE A 203 19.38 -13.34 0.53
CA PHE A 203 18.60 -13.15 -0.69
C PHE A 203 18.79 -14.33 -1.66
N LYS A 204 20.03 -14.80 -1.85
CA LYS A 204 20.29 -16.01 -2.63
C LYS A 204 19.55 -17.21 -2.06
N ARG A 205 19.67 -17.44 -0.75
CA ARG A 205 19.02 -18.56 -0.07
C ARG A 205 17.50 -18.52 -0.21
N MET A 206 16.89 -17.33 -0.15
CA MET A 206 15.45 -17.16 -0.40
C MET A 206 15.05 -17.70 -1.78
N ILE A 207 15.86 -17.40 -2.81
CA ILE A 207 15.62 -17.86 -4.19
C ILE A 207 15.85 -19.37 -4.29
N ASP A 208 16.95 -19.88 -3.74
CA ASP A 208 17.33 -21.29 -3.79
C ASP A 208 16.32 -22.20 -3.06
N GLU A 209 15.71 -21.72 -1.98
CA GLU A 209 14.65 -22.42 -1.23
C GLU A 209 13.25 -22.24 -1.87
N GLY A 210 13.15 -21.58 -3.04
CA GLY A 210 11.89 -21.42 -3.79
C GLY A 210 10.95 -20.35 -3.28
N SER A 211 11.37 -19.52 -2.31
CA SER A 211 10.60 -18.37 -1.85
C SER A 211 10.76 -17.20 -2.80
N LEU A 212 9.66 -16.76 -3.44
CA LEU A 212 9.72 -15.69 -4.43
C LEU A 212 9.84 -14.30 -3.76
N PRO A 213 10.82 -13.47 -4.19
CA PRO A 213 10.92 -12.09 -3.75
C PRO A 213 9.65 -11.29 -4.10
N ASN A 214 9.21 -10.45 -3.19
CA ASN A 214 8.08 -9.53 -3.37
C ASN A 214 8.53 -8.06 -3.44
N CYS A 215 7.60 -7.14 -3.58
CA CYS A 215 7.90 -5.70 -3.63
C CYS A 215 8.72 -5.23 -2.43
N ARG A 216 8.50 -5.80 -1.22
CA ARG A 216 9.24 -5.46 -0.01
C ARG A 216 10.69 -5.97 -0.08
N SER A 217 10.92 -7.16 -0.62
CA SER A 217 12.27 -7.70 -0.84
C SER A 217 13.10 -6.75 -1.69
N TYR A 218 12.54 -6.31 -2.81
CA TYR A 218 13.22 -5.35 -3.70
C TYR A 218 13.39 -3.96 -3.08
N THR A 219 12.45 -3.52 -2.24
CA THR A 219 12.60 -2.26 -1.49
C THR A 219 13.81 -2.34 -0.55
N ILE A 220 13.98 -3.42 0.19
CA ILE A 220 15.12 -3.63 1.08
C ILE A 220 16.43 -3.60 0.31
N ILE A 221 16.49 -4.28 -0.85
CA ILE A 221 17.69 -4.32 -1.71
C ILE A 221 18.02 -2.92 -2.25
N ILE A 222 17.02 -2.19 -2.76
CA ILE A 222 17.20 -0.83 -3.29
C ILE A 222 17.67 0.11 -2.17
N GLU A 223 17.04 0.09 -1.00
CA GLU A 223 17.46 0.88 0.17
C GLU A 223 18.88 0.55 0.62
N HIS A 224 19.24 -0.73 0.59
CA HIS A 224 20.59 -1.18 0.94
C HIS A 224 21.65 -0.65 -0.04
N LEU A 225 21.40 -0.76 -1.36
CA LEU A 225 22.29 -0.23 -2.38
C LEU A 225 22.45 1.29 -2.28
N VAL A 226 21.34 1.99 -2.07
CA VAL A 226 21.34 3.45 -1.90
C VAL A 226 22.16 3.86 -0.66
N LYS A 227 21.96 3.20 0.49
CA LYS A 227 22.76 3.45 1.71
C LYS A 227 24.23 3.16 1.53
N SER A 228 24.58 2.21 0.66
CA SER A 228 25.96 1.84 0.32
C SER A 228 26.55 2.71 -0.80
N GLY A 229 25.89 3.78 -1.23
CA GLY A 229 26.32 4.71 -2.28
C GLY A 229 26.27 4.12 -3.71
N LYS A 230 25.56 3.02 -3.93
CA LYS A 230 25.48 2.30 -5.21
C LYS A 230 24.19 2.62 -5.94
N LEU A 231 24.02 3.92 -6.28
CA LEU A 231 22.78 4.45 -6.84
C LEU A 231 22.46 3.94 -8.25
N PHE A 232 23.51 3.66 -9.04
CA PHE A 232 23.33 3.15 -10.42
C PHE A 232 22.74 1.76 -10.41
N GLU A 233 23.30 0.89 -9.59
CA GLU A 233 22.87 -0.49 -9.43
C GLU A 233 21.45 -0.56 -8.83
N ALA A 234 21.15 0.32 -7.89
CA ALA A 234 19.80 0.47 -7.35
C ALA A 234 18.79 0.86 -8.45
N MET A 235 19.19 1.79 -9.35
CA MET A 235 18.37 2.19 -10.49
C MET A 235 18.24 1.08 -11.54
N GLU A 236 19.27 0.30 -11.79
CA GLU A 236 19.21 -0.86 -12.69
C GLU A 236 18.21 -1.92 -12.17
N ILE A 237 18.29 -2.27 -10.89
CA ILE A 237 17.31 -3.19 -10.29
C ILE A 237 15.90 -2.63 -10.38
N PHE A 238 15.72 -1.34 -10.06
CA PHE A 238 14.43 -0.67 -10.14
C PHE A 238 13.82 -0.72 -11.56
N LYS A 239 14.65 -0.55 -12.61
CA LYS A 239 14.22 -0.66 -14.01
C LYS A 239 13.84 -2.08 -14.43
N VAL A 240 14.41 -3.10 -13.82
CA VAL A 240 14.10 -4.51 -14.11
C VAL A 240 12.76 -4.94 -13.48
N LEU A 241 12.27 -4.28 -12.41
CA LEU A 241 11.06 -4.68 -11.70
C LEU A 241 9.82 -4.84 -12.61
N PRO A 242 9.49 -3.90 -13.52
CA PRO A 242 8.35 -4.08 -14.43
C PRO A 242 8.51 -5.26 -15.37
N LEU A 243 9.72 -5.57 -15.81
CA LEU A 243 10.02 -6.74 -16.67
C LEU A 243 9.70 -8.04 -15.93
N MET A 244 9.97 -8.07 -14.63
CA MET A 244 9.59 -9.17 -13.73
C MET A 244 8.13 -9.10 -13.27
N ARG A 245 7.34 -8.16 -13.77
CA ARG A 245 5.96 -7.89 -13.34
C ARG A 245 5.82 -7.59 -11.84
N ALA A 246 6.91 -7.19 -11.21
CA ALA A 246 6.91 -6.69 -9.85
C ALA A 246 6.46 -5.21 -9.84
N LYS A 247 5.48 -4.89 -9.01
CA LYS A 247 5.02 -3.50 -8.87
C LYS A 247 6.07 -2.67 -8.16
N ARG A 248 6.37 -1.51 -8.70
CA ARG A 248 7.16 -0.49 -8.02
C ARG A 248 6.34 0.16 -6.92
N THR A 249 6.99 0.57 -5.85
CA THR A 249 6.33 1.14 -4.66
C THR A 249 6.69 2.61 -4.48
N LEU A 250 5.81 3.37 -3.82
CA LEU A 250 6.08 4.76 -3.47
C LEU A 250 7.41 4.91 -2.71
N LYS A 251 7.72 4.00 -1.79
CA LYS A 251 8.93 4.03 -0.99
C LYS A 251 10.20 3.90 -1.85
N GLN A 252 10.19 3.00 -2.85
CA GLN A 252 11.31 2.86 -3.80
C GLN A 252 11.54 4.16 -4.58
N TYR A 253 10.47 4.78 -5.08
CA TYR A 253 10.56 6.08 -5.76
C TYR A 253 11.11 7.16 -4.84
N SER A 254 10.57 7.27 -3.61
CA SER A 254 11.01 8.30 -2.66
C SER A 254 12.49 8.18 -2.35
N VAL A 255 12.96 6.98 -2.04
CA VAL A 255 14.37 6.72 -1.70
C VAL A 255 15.30 7.07 -2.86
N LEU A 256 14.96 6.67 -4.09
CA LEU A 256 15.78 6.97 -5.26
C LEU A 256 15.76 8.47 -5.60
N ILE A 257 14.58 9.11 -5.61
CA ILE A 257 14.45 10.54 -5.91
C ILE A 257 15.23 11.38 -4.90
N GLU A 258 15.07 11.12 -3.60
CA GLU A 258 15.75 11.85 -2.54
C GLU A 258 17.27 11.70 -2.64
N SER A 259 17.76 10.50 -2.96
CA SER A 259 19.20 10.25 -3.11
C SER A 259 19.79 10.90 -4.36
N PHE A 260 19.11 10.85 -5.50
CA PHE A 260 19.57 11.52 -6.72
C PHE A 260 19.52 13.06 -6.61
N ILE A 261 18.55 13.62 -5.85
CA ILE A 261 18.55 15.05 -5.52
C ILE A 261 19.76 15.40 -4.64
N GLY A 262 20.09 14.56 -3.65
CA GLY A 262 21.26 14.73 -2.80
C GLY A 262 22.58 14.76 -3.59
N GLU A 263 22.69 13.96 -4.65
CA GLU A 263 23.83 13.93 -5.57
C GLU A 263 23.74 14.97 -6.72
N LYS A 264 22.70 15.82 -6.74
CA LYS A 264 22.44 16.83 -7.78
C LYS A 264 22.28 16.23 -9.19
N ARG A 265 21.77 15.00 -9.28
CA ARG A 265 21.56 14.27 -10.53
C ARG A 265 20.12 14.42 -11.00
N PHE A 266 19.79 15.59 -11.46
CA PHE A 266 18.42 16.00 -11.75
C PHE A 266 17.79 15.35 -12.99
N GLU A 267 18.58 14.85 -13.94
CA GLU A 267 18.05 14.16 -15.12
C GLU A 267 17.47 12.80 -14.76
N GLU A 268 18.11 12.06 -13.85
CA GLU A 268 17.58 10.80 -13.32
C GLU A 268 16.30 11.03 -12.51
N VAL A 269 16.23 12.14 -11.77
CA VAL A 269 15.00 12.53 -11.06
C VAL A 269 13.86 12.77 -12.02
N LYS A 270 14.09 13.44 -13.16
CA LYS A 270 13.06 13.66 -14.20
C LYS A 270 12.54 12.34 -14.77
N ILE A 271 13.44 11.37 -15.02
CA ILE A 271 13.06 10.03 -15.49
C ILE A 271 12.19 9.33 -14.44
N LEU A 272 12.60 9.35 -13.17
CA LEU A 272 11.84 8.73 -12.09
C LEU A 272 10.46 9.36 -11.89
N ILE A 273 10.35 10.68 -12.00
CA ILE A 273 9.06 11.39 -11.95
C ILE A 273 8.15 10.93 -13.09
N HIS A 274 8.69 10.85 -14.30
CA HIS A 274 7.92 10.38 -15.45
C HIS A 274 7.45 8.92 -15.24
N GLU A 275 8.34 8.04 -14.82
CA GLU A 275 7.99 6.63 -14.53
C GLU A 275 6.98 6.51 -13.38
N MET A 276 7.08 7.38 -12.37
CA MET A 276 6.13 7.44 -11.25
C MET A 276 4.72 7.83 -11.73
N GLN A 277 4.61 8.75 -12.68
CA GLN A 277 3.35 9.10 -13.34
C GLN A 277 2.80 7.93 -14.15
N VAL A 278 3.67 7.24 -14.92
CA VAL A 278 3.29 6.05 -15.69
C VAL A 278 2.75 4.96 -14.79
N ASP A 279 3.38 4.73 -13.66
CA ASP A 279 2.93 3.74 -12.66
C ASP A 279 1.67 4.18 -11.88
N GLY A 280 1.25 5.45 -12.04
CA GLY A 280 0.08 6.02 -11.36
C GLY A 280 0.30 6.20 -9.85
N ILE A 281 1.55 6.37 -9.42
CA ILE A 281 1.93 6.57 -8.03
C ILE A 281 2.05 8.07 -7.74
N LEU A 282 1.38 8.54 -6.70
CA LEU A 282 1.50 9.93 -6.25
C LEU A 282 2.73 10.11 -5.34
N PRO A 283 3.45 11.23 -5.44
CA PRO A 283 4.60 11.48 -4.58
C PRO A 283 4.21 11.58 -3.11
N SER A 284 5.12 11.16 -2.24
CA SER A 284 5.01 11.41 -0.81
C SER A 284 5.19 12.90 -0.51
N ARG A 285 4.83 13.33 0.70
CA ARG A 285 5.07 14.72 1.12
C ARG A 285 6.57 15.07 1.09
N THR A 286 7.43 14.17 1.54
CA THR A 286 8.89 14.35 1.51
C THR A 286 9.41 14.49 0.09
N THR A 287 8.97 13.59 -0.80
CA THR A 287 9.29 13.66 -2.22
C THR A 287 8.79 14.96 -2.86
N SER A 288 7.56 15.40 -2.54
CA SER A 288 7.01 16.67 -3.04
C SER A 288 7.82 17.87 -2.57
N LEU A 289 8.26 17.92 -1.30
CA LEU A 289 9.13 18.97 -0.77
C LEU A 289 10.51 18.96 -1.43
N ALA A 290 11.10 17.78 -1.66
CA ALA A 290 12.37 17.65 -2.35
C ALA A 290 12.27 18.13 -3.80
N LEU A 291 11.19 17.81 -4.50
CA LEU A 291 10.91 18.29 -5.84
C LEU A 291 10.65 19.81 -5.89
N GLN A 292 9.99 20.36 -4.86
CA GLN A 292 9.80 21.82 -4.75
C GLN A 292 11.14 22.55 -4.61
N ARG A 293 12.08 22.07 -3.79
CA ARG A 293 13.44 22.62 -3.70
C ARG A 293 14.14 22.60 -5.04
N MET A 294 14.03 21.48 -5.78
CA MET A 294 14.59 21.36 -7.12
C MET A 294 13.99 22.39 -8.12
N LYS A 295 12.71 22.74 -7.97
CA LYS A 295 12.04 23.80 -8.74
C LYS A 295 12.56 25.19 -8.36
N GLU A 296 12.68 25.46 -7.05
CA GLU A 296 13.20 26.72 -6.54
C GLU A 296 14.64 26.98 -7.00
N GLU A 297 15.46 25.95 -7.15
CA GLU A 297 16.81 25.97 -7.70
C GLU A 297 16.86 26.10 -9.25
N GLY A 298 15.71 26.15 -9.94
CA GLY A 298 15.61 26.40 -11.39
C GLY A 298 15.84 25.18 -12.27
N PHE A 299 15.97 23.98 -11.73
CA PHE A 299 16.22 22.74 -12.49
C PHE A 299 14.96 22.13 -13.12
N LEU A 300 13.77 22.59 -12.74
CA LEU A 300 12.49 22.16 -13.29
C LEU A 300 11.72 23.35 -13.85
N LYS A 301 11.32 23.25 -15.12
CA LYS A 301 10.50 24.28 -15.78
C LYS A 301 9.07 24.25 -15.22
N GLU A 302 8.45 25.42 -15.07
CA GLU A 302 7.09 25.61 -14.54
C GLU A 302 5.99 24.82 -15.25
N ASN A 303 6.23 24.34 -16.46
CA ASN A 303 5.25 23.68 -17.32
C ASN A 303 5.17 22.16 -17.16
N HIS A 304 5.89 21.55 -16.21
CA HIS A 304 5.71 20.13 -15.93
C HIS A 304 4.34 19.92 -15.30
N GLU A 305 3.44 19.19 -15.99
CA GLU A 305 2.07 18.87 -15.54
C GLU A 305 2.04 18.29 -14.11
N PHE A 306 3.07 17.53 -13.75
CA PHE A 306 3.23 16.94 -12.41
C PHE A 306 3.29 17.98 -11.29
N PHE A 307 3.93 19.15 -11.52
CA PHE A 307 3.99 20.22 -10.51
C PHE A 307 2.71 21.02 -10.41
N ARG A 308 1.98 21.19 -11.52
CA ARG A 308 0.65 21.80 -11.48
C ARG A 308 -0.35 20.97 -10.67
N GLU A 309 -0.19 19.65 -10.69
CA GLU A 309 -1.07 18.73 -9.99
C GLU A 309 -0.76 18.60 -8.50
N ASN A 310 0.50 18.77 -8.07
CA ASN A 310 0.95 18.40 -6.73
C ASN A 310 1.52 19.55 -5.87
N THR A 311 1.69 20.75 -6.42
CA THR A 311 2.28 21.89 -5.71
C THR A 311 1.28 23.02 -5.48
N MET A 312 0.16 22.74 -4.83
CA MET A 312 -0.58 23.81 -4.15
C MET A 312 0.00 23.91 -2.75
N PRO A 313 0.66 25.02 -2.37
CA PRO A 313 1.15 25.21 -1.04
C PRO A 313 -0.04 25.28 -0.10
N ASP A 314 -0.13 24.32 0.80
CA ASP A 314 -1.07 24.36 1.93
C ASP A 314 -0.50 25.34 2.97
N GLU A 315 -0.55 26.63 2.64
CA GLU A 315 -0.02 27.71 3.49
C GLU A 315 -0.81 27.90 4.80
N ARG A 316 -1.93 27.17 4.98
CA ARG A 316 -2.87 27.50 6.04
C ARG A 316 -2.74 26.72 7.34
N ILE A 317 -1.96 25.63 7.41
CA ILE A 317 -1.94 24.80 8.62
C ILE A 317 -0.51 24.47 9.06
N LYS A 318 0.16 25.43 9.68
CA LYS A 318 1.50 25.21 10.28
C LYS A 318 1.47 24.74 11.74
N SER A 319 0.33 24.68 12.44
CA SER A 319 0.40 24.72 13.90
C SER A 319 -0.14 23.52 14.67
N ILE A 320 -0.81 22.51 14.06
CA ILE A 320 -1.36 21.41 14.85
C ILE A 320 -1.01 20.05 14.23
N ARG A 321 -0.02 19.40 14.83
CA ARG A 321 0.35 18.02 14.51
C ARG A 321 -0.34 17.07 15.49
N TYR A 322 -1.04 16.08 14.99
CA TYR A 322 -1.57 14.98 15.81
C TYR A 322 -0.57 13.83 15.84
N SER A 323 -0.34 13.26 17.03
CA SER A 323 0.35 11.99 17.16
C SER A 323 -0.62 10.90 16.67
N ILE A 324 -0.31 10.28 15.56
CA ILE A 324 -1.11 9.20 15.00
C ILE A 324 -0.31 7.92 15.24
N ASP A 325 -0.80 7.09 16.15
CA ASP A 325 -0.37 5.71 16.23
C ASP A 325 -0.99 4.96 15.03
N SER A 326 -0.23 4.80 13.96
CA SER A 326 -0.63 3.92 12.87
C SER A 326 0.29 2.73 12.82
N ASP A 327 -0.27 1.54 13.00
CA ASP A 327 0.39 0.26 12.72
C ASP A 327 0.61 0.05 11.19
N ASP A 328 0.34 1.03 10.37
CA ASP A 328 0.62 0.99 8.93
C ASP A 328 2.11 1.21 8.72
N GLU A 329 2.87 0.11 8.68
CA GLU A 329 4.30 0.04 8.38
C GLU A 329 4.70 0.63 7.00
N GLU A 330 3.76 1.18 6.23
CA GLU A 330 4.02 1.74 4.90
C GLU A 330 4.29 3.26 4.89
N GLU A 331 4.20 3.96 6.03
CA GLU A 331 4.55 5.38 6.15
C GLU A 331 5.50 5.65 7.33
N GLU A 332 6.57 4.87 7.44
CA GLU A 332 7.73 5.25 8.24
C GLU A 332 8.53 6.32 7.49
N GLY A 333 8.30 7.54 7.85
CA GLY A 333 9.11 8.65 7.38
C GLY A 333 8.64 9.94 8.01
N GLU A 334 9.06 10.20 9.23
CA GLU A 334 9.45 11.48 9.77
C GLU A 334 9.48 11.42 11.30
N VAL A 335 10.62 11.01 11.81
CA VAL A 335 11.10 11.49 13.10
C VAL A 335 11.65 12.89 12.84
N ASP A 336 10.85 13.92 13.08
CA ASP A 336 11.37 15.29 13.20
C ASP A 336 12.25 15.38 14.46
N GLU A 337 13.52 15.04 14.31
CA GLU A 337 14.58 15.48 15.21
C GLU A 337 14.88 16.95 14.93
N ASN A 338 14.04 17.85 15.41
CA ASN A 338 14.39 19.25 15.63
C ASN A 338 13.58 19.78 16.80
N VAL A 339 13.92 19.31 17.99
CA VAL A 339 13.67 20.03 19.23
C VAL A 339 14.98 20.72 19.60
N SER A 340 15.11 21.96 19.19
CA SER A 340 16.12 22.88 19.75
C SER A 340 15.99 22.91 21.30
N HIS A 341 17.07 22.56 21.96
CA HIS A 341 17.26 22.81 23.39
C HIS A 341 17.07 24.29 23.66
N GLY A 342 15.98 24.62 24.32
CA GLY A 342 15.73 25.91 24.93
C GLY A 342 15.03 25.65 26.26
N ASP A 343 15.74 25.87 27.34
CA ASP A 343 15.24 25.87 28.72
C ASP A 343 13.95 26.69 28.84
N HIS A 344 12.83 26.03 29.14
CA HIS A 344 11.79 26.56 30.04
C HIS A 344 10.89 25.39 30.48
N VAL A 345 11.07 25.04 31.75
CA VAL A 345 10.16 24.21 32.54
C VAL A 345 8.84 24.96 32.62
N ASP A 346 7.80 24.50 31.90
CA ASP A 346 6.42 24.44 32.37
C ASP A 346 5.46 24.11 31.21
N LYS A 347 4.63 23.06 31.44
CA LYS A 347 3.52 22.59 30.63
C LYS A 347 3.90 21.95 29.27
N VAL A 348 4.24 20.68 29.32
CA VAL A 348 4.28 19.81 28.15
C VAL A 348 2.88 19.75 27.52
N GLN A 349 2.63 20.57 26.51
CA GLN A 349 1.42 20.47 25.69
C GLN A 349 1.55 19.24 24.78
N LEU A 350 1.08 18.11 25.26
CA LEU A 350 0.97 16.91 24.43
C LEU A 350 -0.15 17.10 23.40
N LYS A 351 0.12 16.72 22.15
CA LYS A 351 -0.92 16.59 21.14
C LYS A 351 -1.94 15.56 21.60
N PRO A 352 -3.26 15.81 21.45
CA PRO A 352 -4.28 14.84 21.82
C PRO A 352 -4.07 13.50 21.11
N TRP A 353 -4.26 12.39 21.82
CA TRP A 353 -4.22 11.08 21.22
C TRP A 353 -5.45 10.88 20.31
N LEU A 354 -5.22 10.39 19.10
CA LEU A 354 -6.28 10.16 18.14
C LEU A 354 -5.92 8.98 17.25
N ASP A 355 -6.82 8.03 17.12
CA ASP A 355 -6.74 6.92 16.16
C ASP A 355 -7.85 7.06 15.11
N PRO A 356 -7.53 7.44 13.86
CA PRO A 356 -8.51 7.60 12.79
C PRO A 356 -9.27 6.31 12.49
N ARG A 357 -8.62 5.15 12.63
CA ARG A 357 -9.25 3.85 12.38
C ARG A 357 -10.29 3.52 13.44
N ALA A 358 -9.94 3.68 14.71
CA ALA A 358 -10.87 3.43 15.81
C ALA A 358 -12.04 4.43 15.79
N LEU A 359 -11.79 5.69 15.46
CA LEU A 359 -12.84 6.70 15.33
C LEU A 359 -13.75 6.42 14.13
N ALA A 360 -13.22 6.05 12.97
CA ALA A 360 -14.02 5.67 11.81
C ALA A 360 -14.88 4.42 12.09
N ASN A 361 -14.34 3.47 12.83
CA ASN A 361 -15.09 2.28 13.26
C ASN A 361 -16.20 2.63 14.28
N ALA A 362 -16.02 3.66 15.09
CA ALA A 362 -17.06 4.13 16.00
C ALA A 362 -18.20 4.86 15.28
N LEU A 363 -17.90 5.50 14.14
CA LEU A 363 -18.86 6.21 13.27
C LEU A 363 -19.47 5.27 12.22
N GLN A 364 -20.12 4.19 12.63
CA GLN A 364 -20.65 3.21 11.68
C GLN A 364 -22.04 3.56 11.13
N SER A 365 -22.90 4.13 11.98
CA SER A 365 -24.31 4.35 11.70
C SER A 365 -24.62 5.79 11.27
N TRP A 366 -23.70 6.71 11.53
CA TRP A 366 -23.91 8.15 11.29
C TRP A 366 -25.20 8.66 11.97
N SER A 367 -25.44 8.22 13.22
CA SER A 367 -26.60 8.64 14.00
C SER A 367 -26.45 10.07 14.52
N ALA A 368 -27.58 10.71 14.86
CA ALA A 368 -27.55 12.06 15.42
C ALA A 368 -26.70 12.16 16.70
N ASP A 369 -26.73 11.12 17.54
CA ASP A 369 -25.94 11.07 18.78
C ASP A 369 -24.44 10.92 18.50
N GLU A 370 -24.06 10.18 17.44
CA GLU A 370 -22.66 10.05 17.00
C GLU A 370 -22.12 11.38 16.47
N VAL A 371 -22.93 12.09 15.66
CA VAL A 371 -22.58 13.40 15.11
C VAL A 371 -22.48 14.46 16.21
N ALA A 372 -23.43 14.51 17.13
CA ALA A 372 -23.41 15.43 18.27
C ALA A 372 -22.16 15.20 19.16
N ALA A 373 -21.80 13.93 19.39
CA ALA A 373 -20.59 13.60 20.14
C ALA A 373 -19.31 14.06 19.40
N LEU A 374 -19.29 13.93 18.07
CA LEU A 374 -18.16 14.35 17.23
C LEU A 374 -18.02 15.88 17.21
N GLU A 375 -19.13 16.62 17.14
CA GLU A 375 -19.15 18.09 17.25
C GLU A 375 -18.64 18.57 18.59
N GLY A 376 -19.06 17.92 19.68
CA GLY A 376 -18.61 18.24 21.04
C GLY A 376 -17.12 17.94 21.31
N ALA A 377 -16.45 17.19 20.42
CA ALA A 377 -15.05 16.85 20.57
C ALA A 377 -14.08 17.96 20.17
N ASN A 378 -14.53 19.00 19.46
CA ASN A 378 -13.74 20.15 19.02
C ASN A 378 -12.45 19.75 18.29
N PHE A 379 -12.51 18.80 17.36
CA PHE A 379 -11.34 18.39 16.56
C PHE A 379 -10.91 19.49 15.60
N VAL A 380 -9.59 19.62 15.43
CA VAL A 380 -9.06 20.40 14.32
C VAL A 380 -8.94 19.48 13.09
N TRP A 381 -9.80 19.74 12.11
CA TRP A 381 -9.85 18.96 10.89
C TRP A 381 -8.75 19.40 9.94
N THR A 382 -7.85 18.47 9.62
CA THR A 382 -6.80 18.67 8.63
C THR A 382 -7.04 17.74 7.44
N THR A 383 -6.55 18.12 6.25
CA THR A 383 -6.60 17.27 5.05
C THR A 383 -6.10 15.85 5.34
N ARG A 384 -4.95 15.72 6.01
CA ARG A 384 -4.35 14.42 6.35
C ARG A 384 -5.28 13.59 7.24
N PHE A 385 -5.87 14.21 8.26
CA PHE A 385 -6.77 13.51 9.17
C PHE A 385 -8.06 13.08 8.46
N VAL A 386 -8.67 13.96 7.67
CA VAL A 386 -9.86 13.65 6.88
C VAL A 386 -9.58 12.52 5.87
N CYS A 387 -8.44 12.56 5.17
CA CYS A 387 -8.06 11.49 4.26
C CYS A 387 -7.86 10.14 4.97
N LYS A 388 -7.29 10.12 6.19
CA LYS A 388 -7.17 8.89 7.00
C LYS A 388 -8.52 8.39 7.48
N MET A 389 -9.43 9.27 7.90
CA MET A 389 -10.80 8.89 8.24
C MET A 389 -11.52 8.26 7.05
N LEU A 390 -11.47 8.91 5.87
CA LEU A 390 -12.08 8.41 4.64
C LEU A 390 -11.53 7.04 4.21
N ARG A 391 -10.24 6.77 4.45
CA ARG A 391 -9.61 5.46 4.16
C ARG A 391 -10.18 4.35 5.02
N ASN A 392 -10.57 4.64 6.26
CA ASN A 392 -10.95 3.65 7.26
C ASN A 392 -12.47 3.40 7.35
N PHE A 393 -13.30 4.16 6.65
CA PHE A 393 -14.73 3.85 6.59
C PHE A 393 -15.00 2.59 5.78
N SER A 394 -15.80 1.70 6.34
CA SER A 394 -16.26 0.48 5.67
C SER A 394 -17.48 0.72 4.77
N SER A 395 -18.32 1.70 5.11
CA SER A 395 -19.53 2.08 4.35
C SER A 395 -19.27 3.33 3.52
N PRO A 396 -19.57 3.30 2.21
CA PRO A 396 -19.49 4.48 1.36
C PRO A 396 -20.50 5.58 1.75
N GLU A 397 -21.65 5.19 2.32
CA GLU A 397 -22.68 6.12 2.82
C GLU A 397 -22.16 6.91 4.02
N THR A 398 -21.55 6.22 4.99
CA THR A 398 -20.97 6.88 6.17
C THR A 398 -19.81 7.79 5.76
N ALA A 399 -18.96 7.34 4.83
CA ALA A 399 -17.87 8.15 4.30
C ALA A 399 -18.38 9.40 3.58
N TRP A 400 -19.46 9.28 2.80
CA TRP A 400 -20.10 10.41 2.12
C TRP A 400 -20.72 11.40 3.11
N ASN A 401 -21.45 10.91 4.10
CA ASN A 401 -22.06 11.75 5.13
C ASN A 401 -20.97 12.49 5.93
N PHE A 402 -19.89 11.79 6.31
CA PHE A 402 -18.74 12.41 6.95
C PHE A 402 -18.09 13.49 6.07
N PHE A 403 -17.89 13.20 4.78
CA PHE A 403 -17.33 14.15 3.83
C PHE A 403 -18.17 15.42 3.72
N CYS A 404 -19.49 15.28 3.60
CA CYS A 404 -20.39 16.42 3.56
C CYS A 404 -20.43 17.19 4.89
N TRP A 405 -20.39 16.49 6.01
CA TRP A 405 -20.42 17.08 7.34
C TRP A 405 -19.16 17.88 7.65
N VAL A 406 -17.99 17.31 7.34
CA VAL A 406 -16.71 17.99 7.65
C VAL A 406 -16.50 19.26 6.84
N ALA A 407 -17.14 19.38 5.67
CA ALA A 407 -17.13 20.60 4.86
C ALA A 407 -17.75 21.80 5.58
N ASN A 408 -18.63 21.55 6.57
CA ASN A 408 -19.28 22.60 7.35
C ASN A 408 -18.55 22.92 8.65
N GLN A 409 -17.43 22.24 8.92
CA GLN A 409 -16.66 22.49 10.13
C GLN A 409 -15.84 23.77 10.02
N PRO A 410 -15.72 24.55 11.10
CA PRO A 410 -14.99 25.82 11.07
C PRO A 410 -13.50 25.58 10.78
N GLY A 411 -12.98 26.34 9.81
CA GLY A 411 -11.56 26.28 9.44
C GLY A 411 -11.17 25.16 8.49
N PHE A 412 -12.08 24.28 8.08
CA PHE A 412 -11.83 23.22 7.11
C PHE A 412 -12.44 23.53 5.73
N ILE A 413 -11.68 23.31 4.69
CA ILE A 413 -12.14 23.36 3.29
C ILE A 413 -11.55 22.14 2.58
N HIS A 414 -12.40 21.42 1.84
CA HIS A 414 -11.93 20.31 1.03
C HIS A 414 -10.94 20.79 -0.04
N ASP A 415 -9.86 20.09 -0.13
CA ASP A 415 -8.85 20.21 -1.17
C ASP A 415 -8.95 19.06 -2.18
N ILE A 416 -8.09 19.08 -3.17
CA ILE A 416 -8.06 18.06 -4.20
C ILE A 416 -7.79 16.66 -3.63
N TYR A 417 -7.00 16.54 -2.55
CA TYR A 417 -6.65 15.26 -1.95
C TYR A 417 -7.84 14.58 -1.26
N THR A 418 -8.64 15.35 -0.53
CA THR A 418 -9.86 14.85 0.12
C THR A 418 -10.92 14.48 -0.91
N VAL A 419 -11.04 15.28 -1.99
CA VAL A 419 -11.95 14.98 -3.11
C VAL A 419 -11.52 13.72 -3.85
N GLN A 420 -10.25 13.56 -4.17
CA GLN A 420 -9.72 12.33 -4.77
C GLN A 420 -10.00 11.11 -3.90
N ARG A 421 -9.78 11.23 -2.60
CA ARG A 421 -9.97 10.12 -1.67
C ARG A 421 -11.42 9.66 -1.63
N ILE A 422 -12.36 10.58 -1.50
CA ILE A 422 -13.80 10.21 -1.50
C ILE A 422 -14.25 9.68 -2.86
N MET A 423 -13.83 10.27 -3.97
CA MET A 423 -14.18 9.79 -5.31
C MET A 423 -13.69 8.36 -5.57
N THR A 424 -12.44 8.08 -5.22
CA THR A 424 -11.88 6.71 -5.38
C THR A 424 -12.58 5.69 -4.48
N LEU A 425 -12.96 6.07 -3.26
CA LEU A 425 -13.74 5.22 -2.37
C LEU A 425 -15.14 4.93 -2.94
N LEU A 426 -15.85 5.97 -3.38
CA LEU A 426 -17.18 5.83 -3.97
C LEU A 426 -17.16 4.99 -5.26
N ALA A 427 -16.18 5.23 -6.14
CA ALA A 427 -15.99 4.44 -7.35
C ALA A 427 -15.74 2.95 -7.06
N ARG A 428 -14.89 2.67 -6.05
CA ARG A 428 -14.61 1.28 -5.60
C ARG A 428 -15.87 0.55 -5.13
N HIS A 429 -16.80 1.27 -4.51
CA HIS A 429 -18.08 0.72 -4.04
C HIS A 429 -19.22 0.86 -5.05
N GLY A 430 -18.93 1.32 -6.27
CA GLY A 430 -19.90 1.41 -7.36
C GLY A 430 -20.96 2.51 -7.20
N ARG A 431 -20.72 3.52 -6.32
CA ARG A 431 -21.63 4.66 -6.11
C ARG A 431 -21.43 5.70 -7.19
N THR A 432 -21.84 5.34 -8.42
CA THR A 432 -21.68 6.19 -9.61
C THR A 432 -22.45 7.51 -9.50
N ASP A 433 -23.62 7.49 -8.87
CA ASP A 433 -24.47 8.65 -8.64
C ASP A 433 -23.74 9.77 -7.86
N LEU A 434 -22.99 9.41 -6.83
CA LEU A 434 -22.24 10.36 -6.02
C LEU A 434 -20.98 10.86 -6.71
N VAL A 435 -20.29 9.97 -7.44
CA VAL A 435 -19.13 10.35 -8.25
C VAL A 435 -19.54 11.31 -9.36
N ASP A 436 -20.63 11.04 -10.08
CA ASP A 436 -21.14 11.92 -11.14
C ASP A 436 -21.53 13.31 -10.60
N ARG A 437 -22.10 13.36 -9.38
CA ARG A 437 -22.37 14.64 -8.67
C ARG A 437 -21.10 15.42 -8.36
N LEU A 438 -20.07 14.75 -7.88
CA LEU A 438 -18.78 15.39 -7.61
C LEU A 438 -18.09 15.87 -8.89
N ILE A 439 -18.12 15.07 -9.95
CA ILE A 439 -17.61 15.45 -11.27
C ILE A 439 -18.32 16.72 -11.79
N SER A 440 -19.65 16.73 -11.72
CA SER A 440 -20.43 17.90 -12.14
C SER A 440 -20.07 19.15 -11.33
N LYS A 441 -19.85 19.00 -10.02
CA LYS A 441 -19.45 20.11 -9.15
C LYS A 441 -18.05 20.62 -9.46
N ILE A 442 -17.09 19.71 -9.67
CA ILE A 442 -15.70 20.03 -10.04
C ILE A 442 -15.69 20.83 -11.37
N ARG A 443 -16.50 20.40 -12.35
CA ARG A 443 -16.67 21.12 -13.61
C ARG A 443 -17.21 22.54 -13.43
N THR A 444 -18.26 22.71 -12.65
CA THR A 444 -18.87 24.03 -12.41
C THR A 444 -17.92 24.99 -11.69
N GLU A 445 -17.04 24.48 -10.86
CA GLU A 445 -16.04 25.27 -10.12
C GLU A 445 -14.76 25.52 -10.94
N GLY A 446 -14.64 24.91 -12.13
CA GLY A 446 -13.46 25.04 -13.00
C GLY A 446 -12.21 24.38 -12.42
N LEU A 447 -12.37 23.44 -11.47
CA LEU A 447 -11.29 22.67 -10.90
C LEU A 447 -10.89 21.55 -11.86
N ARG A 448 -9.63 21.13 -11.81
CA ARG A 448 -9.12 20.01 -12.60
C ARG A 448 -8.71 18.88 -11.68
N LEU A 449 -9.09 17.65 -12.05
CA LEU A 449 -8.65 16.45 -11.38
C LEU A 449 -7.28 16.02 -11.93
N PRO A 450 -6.37 15.52 -11.11
CA PRO A 450 -5.18 14.87 -11.59
C PRO A 450 -5.51 13.65 -12.46
N PHE A 451 -4.74 13.44 -13.50
CA PHE A 451 -4.86 12.30 -14.42
C PHE A 451 -4.88 10.96 -13.67
N SER A 452 -4.02 10.80 -12.66
CA SER A 452 -3.97 9.62 -11.80
C SER A 452 -5.30 9.30 -11.11
N THR A 453 -6.07 10.33 -10.72
CA THR A 453 -7.38 10.15 -10.10
C THR A 453 -8.40 9.61 -11.10
N ILE A 454 -8.44 10.15 -12.32
CA ILE A 454 -9.33 9.68 -13.38
C ILE A 454 -9.04 8.23 -13.71
N ARG A 455 -7.76 7.88 -13.86
CA ARG A 455 -7.31 6.51 -14.07
C ARG A 455 -7.77 5.57 -12.96
N LEU A 456 -7.59 5.97 -11.69
CA LEU A 456 -8.03 5.17 -10.54
C LEU A 456 -9.56 4.99 -10.49
N ILE A 457 -10.34 6.02 -10.83
CA ILE A 457 -11.79 5.93 -10.89
C ILE A 457 -12.22 4.88 -11.93
N ILE A 458 -11.60 4.91 -13.12
CA ILE A 458 -11.86 3.91 -14.18
C ILE A 458 -11.49 2.51 -13.71
N ASP A 459 -10.32 2.32 -13.11
CA ASP A 459 -9.88 1.02 -12.58
C ASP A 459 -10.85 0.50 -11.49
N PHE A 460 -11.35 1.38 -10.60
CA PHE A 460 -12.32 1.00 -9.57
C PHE A 460 -13.70 0.70 -10.13
N TYR A 461 -14.13 1.40 -11.16
CA TYR A 461 -15.37 1.05 -11.88
C TYR A 461 -15.26 -0.33 -12.54
N GLY A 462 -14.08 -0.72 -13.01
CA GLY A 462 -13.83 -2.09 -13.43
C GLY A 462 -13.98 -3.12 -12.29
N ILE A 463 -13.58 -2.77 -11.07
CA ILE A 463 -13.73 -3.63 -9.89
C ILE A 463 -15.20 -3.72 -9.46
N SER A 464 -15.93 -2.62 -9.46
CA SER A 464 -17.36 -2.55 -9.12
C SER A 464 -18.28 -2.96 -10.27
N LYS A 465 -17.72 -3.42 -11.42
CA LYS A 465 -18.43 -3.91 -12.62
C LYS A 465 -19.36 -2.86 -13.26
N ASN A 466 -18.99 -1.60 -13.23
CA ASN A 466 -19.74 -0.49 -13.83
C ASN A 466 -19.07 0.02 -15.11
N ALA A 467 -19.17 -0.75 -16.20
CA ALA A 467 -18.54 -0.42 -17.48
C ALA A 467 -19.01 0.92 -18.06
N ASP A 468 -20.33 1.20 -18.03
CA ASP A 468 -20.89 2.44 -18.58
C ASP A 468 -20.39 3.69 -17.84
N ALA A 469 -20.19 3.59 -16.52
CA ALA A 469 -19.59 4.69 -15.74
C ALA A 469 -18.10 4.90 -16.09
N ALA A 470 -17.36 3.81 -16.32
CA ALA A 470 -15.97 3.89 -16.77
C ALA A 470 -15.85 4.57 -18.13
N LEU A 471 -16.72 4.22 -19.09
CA LEU A 471 -16.79 4.84 -20.42
C LEU A 471 -17.16 6.32 -20.33
N ARG A 472 -18.15 6.68 -19.49
CA ARG A 472 -18.52 8.12 -19.31
C ARG A 472 -17.35 8.92 -18.79
N VAL A 473 -16.64 8.44 -17.77
CA VAL A 473 -15.48 9.14 -17.21
C VAL A 473 -14.35 9.24 -18.23
N PHE A 474 -14.10 8.19 -18.99
CA PHE A 474 -13.12 8.19 -20.07
C PHE A 474 -13.43 9.24 -21.14
N ASN A 475 -14.69 9.31 -21.61
CA ASN A 475 -15.11 10.27 -22.65
C ASN A 475 -15.09 11.73 -22.17
N HIS A 476 -15.09 11.96 -20.85
CA HIS A 476 -15.03 13.30 -20.25
C HIS A 476 -13.61 13.69 -19.75
N ASP A 477 -12.59 12.86 -20.00
CA ASP A 477 -11.23 12.99 -19.47
C ASP A 477 -10.61 14.39 -19.75
N ARG A 478 -10.68 14.85 -21.01
CA ARG A 478 -10.13 16.13 -21.43
C ARG A 478 -10.76 17.33 -20.73
N MET A 479 -12.05 17.22 -20.38
CA MET A 479 -12.75 18.27 -19.64
C MET A 479 -12.36 18.27 -18.15
N LEU A 480 -11.99 17.10 -17.62
CA LEU A 480 -11.72 16.91 -16.20
C LEU A 480 -10.25 17.20 -15.84
N CYS A 481 -9.29 16.82 -16.68
CA CYS A 481 -7.87 17.02 -16.39
C CYS A 481 -7.13 17.94 -17.39
N GLY A 482 -7.78 18.37 -18.47
CA GLY A 482 -7.16 19.20 -19.52
C GLY A 482 -6.40 18.35 -20.56
N PRO A 483 -5.45 18.93 -21.32
CA PRO A 483 -4.75 18.20 -22.36
C PRO A 483 -3.89 17.07 -21.75
N ILE A 484 -4.04 15.86 -22.29
CA ILE A 484 -3.35 14.66 -21.85
C ILE A 484 -2.25 14.31 -22.85
N SER A 485 -1.07 13.95 -22.37
CA SER A 485 0.03 13.45 -23.22
C SER A 485 -0.34 12.10 -23.86
N LYS A 486 0.30 11.76 -24.99
CA LYS A 486 0.06 10.45 -25.65
C LYS A 486 0.36 9.27 -24.72
N SER A 487 1.40 9.38 -23.88
CA SER A 487 1.77 8.35 -22.90
C SER A 487 0.68 8.16 -21.83
N ASN A 488 0.16 9.27 -21.29
CA ASN A 488 -0.93 9.23 -20.32
C ASN A 488 -2.22 8.71 -20.94
N LEU A 489 -2.50 9.07 -22.20
CA LEU A 489 -3.67 8.57 -22.91
C LEU A 489 -3.57 7.05 -23.16
N MET A 490 -2.38 6.54 -23.48
CA MET A 490 -2.11 5.09 -23.56
C MET A 490 -2.46 4.39 -22.24
N LEU A 491 -2.05 4.94 -21.11
CA LEU A 491 -2.37 4.39 -19.78
C LEU A 491 -3.86 4.43 -19.46
N LEU A 492 -4.55 5.48 -19.93
CA LEU A 492 -5.98 5.62 -19.71
C LEU A 492 -6.77 4.56 -20.51
N TYR A 493 -6.41 4.37 -21.80
CA TYR A 493 -6.95 3.26 -22.61
C TYR A 493 -6.67 1.91 -21.97
N SER A 494 -5.46 1.68 -21.48
CA SER A 494 -5.09 0.42 -20.79
C SER A 494 -5.92 0.17 -19.54
N SER A 495 -6.24 1.21 -18.76
CA SER A 495 -7.14 1.10 -17.60
C SER A 495 -8.59 0.83 -18.02
N LEU A 496 -9.06 1.50 -19.07
CA LEU A 496 -10.41 1.26 -19.61
C LEU A 496 -10.55 -0.16 -20.16
N LEU A 497 -9.59 -0.65 -20.93
CA LEU A 497 -9.57 -2.02 -21.45
C LEU A 497 -9.65 -3.05 -20.33
N ARG A 498 -8.88 -2.83 -19.24
CA ARG A 498 -8.97 -3.68 -18.05
C ARG A 498 -10.34 -3.59 -17.35
N ALA A 499 -10.93 -2.41 -17.29
CA ALA A 499 -12.25 -2.23 -16.69
C ALA A 499 -13.33 -2.95 -17.52
N LEU A 500 -13.33 -2.79 -18.85
CA LEU A 500 -14.25 -3.44 -19.77
C LEU A 500 -14.15 -4.99 -19.71
N THR A 501 -12.93 -5.53 -19.72
CA THR A 501 -12.72 -6.98 -19.59
C THR A 501 -13.21 -7.51 -18.24
N LYS A 502 -12.96 -6.82 -17.14
CA LYS A 502 -13.49 -7.21 -15.82
C LYS A 502 -15.03 -7.17 -15.77
N CYS A 503 -15.64 -6.30 -16.55
CA CYS A 503 -17.11 -6.22 -16.69
C CYS A 503 -17.69 -7.21 -17.69
N GLY A 504 -16.86 -7.97 -18.41
CA GLY A 504 -17.31 -8.92 -19.44
C GLY A 504 -17.75 -8.27 -20.77
N ARG A 505 -17.43 -6.98 -20.99
CA ARG A 505 -17.77 -6.21 -22.19
C ARG A 505 -16.70 -6.45 -23.28
N ASN A 506 -16.64 -7.69 -23.80
CA ASN A 506 -15.55 -8.17 -24.67
C ASN A 506 -15.47 -7.42 -26.01
N PHE A 507 -16.62 -7.20 -26.66
CA PHE A 507 -16.68 -6.51 -27.95
C PHE A 507 -16.22 -5.06 -27.81
N GLU A 508 -16.72 -4.35 -26.84
CA GLU A 508 -16.31 -2.96 -26.57
C GLU A 508 -14.83 -2.85 -26.20
N ALA A 509 -14.29 -3.84 -25.48
CA ALA A 509 -12.85 -3.85 -25.20
C ALA A 509 -12.01 -3.99 -26.48
N LEU A 510 -12.45 -4.80 -27.45
CA LEU A 510 -11.76 -4.92 -28.73
C LEU A 510 -11.95 -3.69 -29.60
N ASP A 511 -13.15 -3.10 -29.63
CA ASP A 511 -13.44 -1.85 -30.35
C ASP A 511 -12.59 -0.69 -29.79
N MET A 512 -12.46 -0.59 -28.46
CA MET A 512 -11.60 0.41 -27.84
C MET A 512 -10.10 0.18 -28.08
N LEU A 513 -9.66 -1.08 -28.23
CA LEU A 513 -8.29 -1.39 -28.63
C LEU A 513 -8.04 -0.95 -30.07
N ASP A 514 -8.97 -1.23 -30.97
CA ASP A 514 -8.87 -0.81 -32.38
C ASP A 514 -8.92 0.73 -32.49
N GLU A 515 -9.78 1.42 -31.71
CA GLU A 515 -9.82 2.88 -31.62
C GLU A 515 -8.49 3.46 -31.12
N MET A 516 -7.90 2.87 -30.06
CA MET A 516 -6.61 3.26 -29.52
C MET A 516 -5.52 3.26 -30.61
N ILE A 517 -5.47 2.20 -31.40
CA ILE A 517 -4.49 2.02 -32.50
C ILE A 517 -4.77 3.02 -33.64
N LEU A 518 -6.05 3.21 -34.01
CA LEU A 518 -6.44 4.19 -35.05
C LEU A 518 -6.07 5.63 -34.66
N ASN A 519 -6.12 5.97 -33.38
CA ASN A 519 -5.70 7.27 -32.84
C ASN A 519 -4.16 7.43 -32.76
N GLY A 520 -3.40 6.46 -33.29
CA GLY A 520 -1.93 6.47 -33.28
C GLY A 520 -1.33 6.30 -31.88
N ILE A 521 -2.05 5.65 -30.98
CA ILE A 521 -1.59 5.31 -29.62
C ILE A 521 -1.26 3.83 -29.60
N CYS A 522 0.04 3.50 -29.49
CA CYS A 522 0.47 2.11 -29.46
C CYS A 522 0.23 1.51 -28.07
N PRO A 523 -0.54 0.40 -27.96
CA PRO A 523 -0.64 -0.34 -26.71
C PRO A 523 0.71 -0.90 -26.27
N ASP A 524 0.96 -0.98 -24.97
CA ASP A 524 2.15 -1.60 -24.44
C ASP A 524 1.98 -3.15 -24.33
N ILE A 525 3.10 -3.84 -24.09
CA ILE A 525 3.11 -5.29 -23.96
C ILE A 525 2.28 -5.77 -22.76
N GLN A 526 2.14 -4.94 -21.72
CA GLN A 526 1.34 -5.25 -20.54
C GLN A 526 -0.16 -5.22 -20.86
N THR A 527 -0.60 -4.27 -21.68
CA THR A 527 -1.98 -4.19 -22.16
C THR A 527 -2.34 -5.43 -22.98
N PHE A 528 -1.50 -5.80 -23.95
CA PHE A 528 -1.73 -7.03 -24.74
C PHE A 528 -1.73 -8.27 -23.86
N SER A 529 -0.79 -8.41 -22.94
CA SER A 529 -0.71 -9.57 -22.07
C SER A 529 -1.93 -9.70 -21.13
N GLY A 530 -2.46 -8.59 -20.65
CA GLY A 530 -3.69 -8.57 -19.87
C GLY A 530 -4.90 -9.03 -20.66
N LEU A 531 -5.07 -8.52 -21.89
CA LEU A 531 -6.14 -8.94 -22.80
C LEU A 531 -5.99 -10.41 -23.20
N MET A 532 -4.80 -10.83 -23.62
CA MET A 532 -4.55 -12.23 -24.01
C MET A 532 -4.83 -13.21 -22.88
N GLN A 533 -4.41 -12.88 -21.66
CA GLN A 533 -4.68 -13.71 -20.48
C GLN A 533 -6.20 -13.81 -20.23
N TYR A 534 -6.92 -12.72 -20.31
CA TYR A 534 -8.36 -12.69 -20.13
C TYR A 534 -9.09 -13.56 -21.17
N PHE A 535 -8.82 -13.37 -22.46
CA PHE A 535 -9.44 -14.17 -23.52
C PHE A 535 -9.01 -15.64 -23.48
N SER A 536 -7.77 -15.93 -23.04
CA SER A 536 -7.32 -17.31 -22.80
C SER A 536 -8.10 -18.00 -21.67
N GLN A 537 -8.47 -17.26 -20.62
CA GLN A 537 -9.32 -17.79 -19.55
C GLN A 537 -10.76 -18.07 -20.02
N LEU A 538 -11.28 -17.25 -20.93
CA LEU A 538 -12.58 -17.48 -21.57
C LEU A 538 -12.55 -18.63 -22.59
N GLY A 539 -11.37 -19.12 -22.96
CA GLY A 539 -11.20 -20.15 -23.98
C GLY A 539 -11.27 -19.63 -25.42
N ASP A 540 -11.32 -18.33 -25.63
CA ASP A 540 -11.31 -17.70 -26.97
C ASP A 540 -9.87 -17.60 -27.51
N ILE A 541 -9.38 -18.74 -27.97
CA ILE A 541 -8.03 -18.88 -28.53
C ILE A 541 -7.86 -18.10 -29.84
N LYS A 542 -8.94 -17.86 -30.61
CA LYS A 542 -8.86 -17.11 -31.86
C LYS A 542 -8.49 -15.64 -31.59
N THR A 543 -9.16 -15.03 -30.62
CA THR A 543 -8.83 -13.65 -30.19
C THR A 543 -7.42 -13.57 -29.59
N VAL A 544 -7.00 -14.57 -28.78
CA VAL A 544 -5.62 -14.61 -28.24
C VAL A 544 -4.60 -14.65 -29.36
N GLN A 545 -4.84 -15.45 -30.39
CA GLN A 545 -3.97 -15.56 -31.57
C GLN A 545 -3.93 -14.24 -32.38
N LYS A 546 -5.10 -13.59 -32.57
CA LYS A 546 -5.18 -12.26 -33.23
C LYS A 546 -4.34 -11.24 -32.45
N LEU A 547 -4.53 -11.15 -31.16
CA LEU A 547 -3.77 -10.23 -30.30
C LEU A 547 -2.26 -10.47 -30.34
N PHE A 548 -1.82 -11.73 -30.31
CA PHE A 548 -0.42 -12.09 -30.44
C PHE A 548 0.17 -11.68 -31.80
N SER A 549 -0.59 -11.83 -32.88
CA SER A 549 -0.18 -11.38 -34.21
C SER A 549 -0.09 -9.86 -34.29
N MET A 550 -1.01 -9.13 -33.63
CA MET A 550 -0.98 -7.67 -33.56
C MET A 550 0.27 -7.15 -32.82
N VAL A 551 0.74 -7.82 -31.77
CA VAL A 551 1.98 -7.49 -31.05
C VAL A 551 3.16 -7.46 -32.02
N ARG A 552 3.29 -8.50 -32.87
CA ARG A 552 4.35 -8.57 -33.89
C ARG A 552 4.19 -7.52 -34.99
N GLN A 553 2.96 -7.27 -35.44
CA GLN A 553 2.67 -6.28 -36.48
C GLN A 553 3.00 -4.85 -36.06
N ILE A 554 2.83 -4.49 -34.77
CA ILE A 554 3.15 -3.19 -34.22
C ILE A 554 4.67 -3.03 -33.96
N GLY A 555 5.45 -4.11 -34.16
CA GLY A 555 6.89 -4.10 -33.94
C GLY A 555 7.31 -4.30 -32.49
N LEU A 556 6.40 -4.81 -31.63
CA LEU A 556 6.74 -5.20 -30.28
C LEU A 556 7.27 -6.64 -30.26
N GLU A 557 8.33 -6.88 -29.52
CA GLU A 557 8.85 -8.25 -29.31
C GLU A 557 8.03 -8.94 -28.21
N PRO A 558 7.40 -10.11 -28.51
CA PRO A 558 6.67 -10.86 -27.51
C PRO A 558 7.59 -11.34 -26.39
N ASP A 559 7.22 -11.11 -25.15
CA ASP A 559 7.91 -11.60 -23.97
C ASP A 559 7.58 -13.07 -23.65
N ALA A 560 8.32 -13.67 -22.73
CA ALA A 560 8.12 -15.05 -22.30
C ALA A 560 6.69 -15.32 -21.79
N TYR A 561 6.05 -14.32 -21.24
CA TYR A 561 4.68 -14.44 -20.72
C TYR A 561 3.62 -14.50 -21.82
N LEU A 562 3.76 -13.73 -22.88
CA LEU A 562 2.86 -13.80 -24.04
C LEU A 562 2.90 -15.18 -24.70
N PHE A 563 4.12 -15.73 -24.89
CA PHE A 563 4.30 -17.10 -25.36
C PHE A 563 3.63 -18.11 -24.41
N LYS A 564 3.85 -17.98 -23.12
CA LYS A 564 3.24 -18.83 -22.09
C LYS A 564 1.72 -18.85 -22.18
N VAL A 565 1.08 -17.66 -22.23
CA VAL A 565 -0.39 -17.55 -22.31
C VAL A 565 -0.93 -18.23 -23.55
N LEU A 566 -0.27 -18.06 -24.70
CA LEU A 566 -0.71 -18.66 -25.96
C LEU A 566 -0.47 -20.18 -25.96
N ILE A 567 0.67 -20.66 -25.47
CA ILE A 567 0.97 -22.10 -25.32
C ILE A 567 -0.09 -22.75 -24.40
N GLN A 568 -0.37 -22.14 -23.25
CA GLN A 568 -1.39 -22.64 -22.32
C GLN A 568 -2.79 -22.66 -22.96
N GLY A 569 -3.14 -21.64 -23.73
CA GLY A 569 -4.38 -21.57 -24.48
C GLY A 569 -4.52 -22.72 -25.49
N TYR A 570 -3.48 -23.01 -26.25
CA TYR A 570 -3.47 -24.12 -27.19
C TYR A 570 -3.54 -25.49 -26.51
N CYS A 571 -2.80 -25.66 -25.37
CA CYS A 571 -2.88 -26.90 -24.60
C CYS A 571 -4.30 -27.14 -24.06
N LYS A 572 -4.97 -26.13 -23.55
CA LYS A 572 -6.37 -26.21 -23.09
C LYS A 572 -7.35 -26.52 -24.23
N SER A 573 -7.08 -25.98 -25.43
CA SER A 573 -7.90 -26.19 -26.63
C SER A 573 -7.62 -27.50 -27.38
N LYS A 574 -6.84 -28.40 -26.78
CA LYS A 574 -6.45 -29.69 -27.40
C LYS A 574 -5.76 -29.50 -28.77
N ARG A 575 -4.83 -28.54 -28.85
CA ARG A 575 -4.04 -28.23 -30.04
C ARG A 575 -2.54 -28.23 -29.70
N ALA A 576 -2.05 -29.32 -29.07
CA ALA A 576 -0.69 -29.42 -28.55
C ALA A 576 0.38 -29.27 -29.63
N ALA A 577 0.06 -29.64 -30.89
CA ALA A 577 0.96 -29.42 -32.03
C ALA A 577 1.32 -27.94 -32.24
N LEU A 578 0.33 -27.04 -32.12
CA LEU A 578 0.55 -25.60 -32.25
C LEU A 578 1.26 -25.06 -31.04
N ALA A 579 0.94 -25.55 -29.83
CA ALA A 579 1.64 -25.21 -28.61
C ALA A 579 3.12 -25.57 -28.68
N TRP A 580 3.46 -26.75 -29.25
CA TRP A 580 4.85 -27.18 -29.44
C TRP A 580 5.61 -26.25 -30.41
N ARG A 581 5.01 -25.88 -31.55
CA ARG A 581 5.64 -24.94 -32.48
C ARG A 581 5.97 -23.59 -31.82
N LEU A 582 5.04 -23.06 -31.03
CA LEU A 582 5.28 -21.82 -30.29
C LEU A 582 6.33 -21.98 -29.19
N PHE A 583 6.43 -23.14 -28.59
CA PHE A 583 7.48 -23.45 -27.64
C PHE A 583 8.88 -23.42 -28.31
N GLU A 584 8.99 -23.97 -29.51
CA GLU A 584 10.22 -23.88 -30.31
C GLU A 584 10.50 -22.42 -30.77
N ASP A 585 9.47 -21.68 -31.20
CA ASP A 585 9.59 -20.25 -31.53
C ASP A 585 10.11 -19.44 -30.31
N MET A 586 9.58 -19.73 -29.13
CA MET A 586 10.02 -19.10 -27.87
C MET A 586 11.52 -19.38 -27.60
N LYS A 587 11.98 -20.61 -27.76
CA LYS A 587 13.39 -20.98 -27.60
C LYS A 587 14.27 -20.30 -28.65
N ASN A 588 13.83 -20.28 -29.89
CA ASN A 588 14.55 -19.64 -31.01
C ASN A 588 14.67 -18.12 -30.80
N SER A 589 13.74 -17.51 -30.07
CA SER A 589 13.79 -16.10 -29.64
C SER A 589 14.71 -15.88 -28.41
N GLY A 590 15.42 -16.89 -27.93
CA GLY A 590 16.28 -16.80 -26.74
C GLY A 590 15.53 -16.72 -25.41
N LEU A 591 14.20 -16.98 -25.41
CA LEU A 591 13.37 -16.94 -24.21
C LEU A 591 13.31 -18.31 -23.53
N VAL A 592 13.44 -18.32 -22.20
CA VAL A 592 13.43 -19.56 -21.41
C VAL A 592 12.02 -19.88 -20.94
N PRO A 593 11.43 -21.02 -21.34
CA PRO A 593 10.14 -21.46 -20.84
C PRO A 593 10.20 -21.87 -19.36
N ASP A 594 9.16 -21.51 -18.59
CA ASP A 594 9.08 -21.94 -17.20
C ASP A 594 8.70 -23.43 -17.06
N SER A 595 9.01 -24.03 -15.91
CA SER A 595 8.75 -25.45 -15.63
C SER A 595 7.26 -25.81 -15.75
N ALA A 596 6.37 -24.93 -15.28
CA ALA A 596 4.92 -25.14 -15.33
C ALA A 596 4.41 -25.18 -16.77
N THR A 597 4.94 -24.35 -17.66
CA THR A 597 4.57 -24.37 -19.09
C THR A 597 5.09 -25.62 -19.78
N LYS A 598 6.33 -26.05 -19.48
CA LYS A 598 6.90 -27.30 -19.99
C LYS A 598 6.06 -28.51 -19.56
N GLU A 599 5.76 -28.63 -18.26
CA GLU A 599 4.93 -29.72 -17.73
C GLU A 599 3.54 -29.78 -18.39
N LEU A 600 2.88 -28.61 -18.54
CA LEU A 600 1.57 -28.55 -19.19
C LEU A 600 1.64 -28.97 -20.65
N LEU A 601 2.68 -28.53 -21.37
CA LEU A 601 2.93 -28.89 -22.76
C LEU A 601 3.18 -30.39 -22.90
N VAL A 602 4.08 -30.96 -22.10
CA VAL A 602 4.37 -32.40 -22.07
C VAL A 602 3.11 -33.21 -21.82
N LYS A 603 2.34 -32.89 -20.76
CA LYS A 603 1.06 -33.55 -20.46
C LYS A 603 0.07 -33.47 -21.62
N SER A 604 0.04 -32.34 -22.34
CA SER A 604 -0.85 -32.14 -23.48
C SER A 604 -0.40 -32.93 -24.70
N LEU A 605 0.91 -32.98 -24.99
CA LEU A 605 1.48 -33.79 -26.10
C LEU A 605 1.29 -35.27 -25.85
N TRP A 606 1.50 -35.77 -24.62
CA TRP A 606 1.19 -37.17 -24.27
C TRP A 606 -0.27 -37.53 -24.50
N LYS A 607 -1.21 -36.66 -24.14
CA LYS A 607 -2.66 -36.88 -24.37
C LYS A 607 -3.02 -36.93 -25.83
N GLU A 608 -2.30 -36.22 -26.71
CA GLU A 608 -2.51 -36.22 -28.16
C GLU A 608 -1.68 -37.30 -28.89
N GLY A 609 -0.95 -38.14 -28.14
CA GLY A 609 -0.15 -39.23 -28.70
C GLY A 609 1.17 -38.79 -29.35
N ARG A 610 1.59 -37.56 -29.16
CA ARG A 610 2.79 -36.97 -29.76
C ARG A 610 4.04 -37.23 -28.89
N ARG A 611 4.44 -38.49 -28.80
CA ARG A 611 5.48 -38.95 -27.88
C ARG A 611 6.84 -38.37 -28.20
N ARG A 612 7.21 -38.19 -29.48
CA ARG A 612 8.52 -37.62 -29.87
C ARG A 612 8.69 -36.20 -29.45
N GLU A 613 7.67 -35.38 -29.66
CA GLU A 613 7.70 -33.96 -29.26
C GLU A 613 7.67 -33.84 -27.74
N ALA A 614 6.90 -34.69 -27.04
CA ALA A 614 6.91 -34.73 -25.58
C ALA A 614 8.31 -35.03 -25.02
N ALA A 615 9.01 -36.05 -25.55
CA ALA A 615 10.35 -36.39 -25.18
C ALA A 615 11.34 -35.23 -25.44
N ALA A 616 11.24 -34.56 -26.60
CA ALA A 616 12.08 -33.41 -26.93
C ALA A 616 11.89 -32.22 -25.94
N VAL A 617 10.68 -32.04 -25.43
CA VAL A 617 10.42 -31.02 -24.37
C VAL A 617 11.00 -31.47 -23.02
N GLU A 618 10.90 -32.77 -22.70
CA GLU A 618 11.49 -33.38 -21.48
C GLU A 618 13.01 -33.30 -21.50
N GLU A 619 13.67 -33.68 -22.61
CA GLU A 619 15.13 -33.58 -22.77
C GLU A 619 15.64 -32.15 -22.65
N SER A 620 14.84 -31.16 -22.93
CA SER A 620 15.20 -29.75 -22.69
C SER A 620 15.26 -29.38 -21.20
N TYR A 621 15.08 -30.34 -20.29
CA TYR A 621 15.18 -30.16 -18.84
C TYR A 621 16.64 -30.08 -18.31
N ASP A 622 17.65 -30.53 -19.10
CA ASP A 622 18.99 -30.86 -18.59
C ASP A 622 20.05 -29.74 -18.66
N LEU A 623 19.67 -28.49 -18.81
CA LEU A 623 20.67 -27.40 -18.71
C LEU A 623 20.12 -26.21 -17.87
N ASN A 624 20.22 -26.35 -16.56
CA ASN A 624 20.17 -25.38 -15.48
C ASN A 624 18.99 -25.48 -14.50
N VAL A 625 19.39 -25.92 -13.29
CA VAL A 625 18.79 -25.64 -11.98
C VAL A 625 17.50 -26.40 -11.64
N VAL A 626 17.71 -27.41 -10.83
CA VAL A 626 16.72 -28.00 -9.91
C VAL A 626 16.19 -26.93 -8.99
N LEU A 627 14.93 -26.52 -9.21
CA LEU A 627 14.13 -25.80 -8.22
C LEU A 627 12.97 -26.69 -7.78
N PRO A 628 12.74 -26.89 -6.47
CA PRO A 628 11.70 -27.78 -5.96
C PRO A 628 10.29 -27.22 -6.18
N LEU A 629 9.39 -28.14 -6.39
CA LEU A 629 7.92 -28.09 -6.51
C LEU A 629 7.20 -26.91 -5.87
N ALA A 630 6.48 -26.18 -6.71
CA ALA A 630 5.57 -25.13 -6.30
C ALA A 630 4.24 -25.70 -5.78
N LEU A 631 3.78 -25.17 -4.65
CA LEU A 631 2.46 -25.38 -4.09
C LEU A 631 1.36 -24.72 -4.97
N PRO A 632 0.13 -25.26 -5.03
CA PRO A 632 -0.94 -24.72 -5.87
C PRO A 632 -1.57 -23.49 -5.24
N GLY A 633 -1.52 -22.37 -5.93
CA GLY A 633 -2.22 -21.14 -5.58
C GLY A 633 -1.52 -19.91 -6.15
N HIS A 634 -2.09 -19.32 -7.20
CA HIS A 634 -1.79 -18.00 -7.77
C HIS A 634 -0.32 -17.55 -7.80
N VAL A 635 0.52 -18.27 -8.52
CA VAL A 635 1.92 -17.89 -8.70
C VAL A 635 2.10 -17.16 -10.03
N TRP A 636 2.35 -15.86 -9.96
CA TRP A 636 2.93 -15.10 -11.06
C TRP A 636 4.37 -15.54 -11.21
N THR A 637 4.69 -16.28 -12.26
CA THR A 637 6.06 -16.77 -12.50
C THR A 637 6.94 -15.61 -12.93
N VAL A 638 7.85 -15.21 -12.05
CA VAL A 638 8.98 -14.33 -12.37
C VAL A 638 9.94 -15.13 -13.26
N SER A 639 10.46 -14.52 -14.33
CA SER A 639 11.45 -15.16 -15.17
C SER A 639 12.71 -15.49 -14.32
N SER A 640 13.14 -16.74 -14.38
CA SER A 640 14.39 -17.19 -13.70
C SER A 640 15.60 -16.36 -14.14
N ALA A 641 15.65 -15.94 -15.41
CA ALA A 641 16.72 -15.10 -15.96
C ALA A 641 16.74 -13.70 -15.32
N ASP A 642 15.58 -13.08 -15.11
CA ASP A 642 15.51 -11.74 -14.50
C ASP A 642 15.83 -11.78 -13.01
N LEU A 643 15.42 -12.83 -12.29
CA LEU A 643 15.83 -13.06 -10.90
C LEU A 643 17.35 -13.22 -10.78
N THR A 644 17.93 -14.02 -11.69
CA THR A 644 19.38 -14.22 -11.76
C THR A 644 20.08 -12.91 -12.10
N ARG A 645 19.53 -12.09 -12.99
CA ARG A 645 20.07 -10.76 -13.32
C ARG A 645 20.08 -9.85 -12.08
N VAL A 646 18.97 -9.75 -11.36
CA VAL A 646 18.89 -8.95 -10.12
C VAL A 646 19.89 -9.48 -9.09
N TYR A 647 19.97 -10.80 -8.90
CA TYR A 647 20.93 -11.38 -7.99
C TYR A 647 22.37 -11.06 -8.40
N ASN A 648 22.72 -11.17 -9.67
CA ASN A 648 24.08 -10.88 -10.18
C ASN A 648 24.45 -9.41 -9.99
N ILE A 649 23.56 -8.46 -10.34
CA ILE A 649 23.76 -7.04 -10.09
C ILE A 649 24.03 -6.84 -8.59
N TYR A 650 23.19 -7.40 -7.74
CA TYR A 650 23.27 -7.21 -6.30
C TYR A 650 24.52 -7.87 -5.69
N SER A 651 24.85 -9.09 -6.08
CA SER A 651 26.01 -9.83 -5.56
C SER A 651 27.32 -9.20 -5.98
N ASN A 652 27.44 -8.74 -7.24
CA ASN A 652 28.65 -8.09 -7.74
C ASN A 652 28.97 -6.81 -6.98
N CYS A 653 27.94 -6.12 -6.48
CA CYS A 653 28.13 -4.92 -5.67
C CYS A 653 28.88 -5.18 -4.36
N PHE A 654 28.78 -6.36 -3.80
CA PHE A 654 29.32 -6.70 -2.46
C PHE A 654 30.37 -7.82 -2.49
N ALA A 655 30.75 -8.31 -3.69
CA ALA A 655 31.77 -9.36 -3.86
C ALA A 655 33.20 -8.86 -3.63
N SER A 656 33.44 -7.55 -3.68
CA SER A 656 34.80 -6.97 -3.67
C SER A 656 35.33 -6.52 -2.30
N ASN A 657 34.59 -6.72 -1.20
CA ASN A 657 35.01 -6.32 0.15
C ASN A 657 35.48 -7.46 1.05
N GLY A 658 35.94 -8.56 0.46
CA GLY A 658 36.52 -9.72 1.17
C GLY A 658 37.96 -9.94 0.80
N GLY A 659 38.84 -8.94 0.99
CA GLY A 659 40.28 -9.01 0.87
C GLY A 659 40.95 -8.42 2.09
#